data_6ef30453313c1bd5bc583ca33b258d04
#
_entry.id   6ef30453313c1bd5bc583ca33b258d04
#
_cell.length_a   1.000
_cell.length_b   1.000
_cell.length_c   1.000
_cell.angle_alpha   90.00
_cell.angle_beta   90.00
_cell.angle_gamma   90.00
#
_symmetry.space_group_name_H-M   'P 1'
#
loop_
_entity.id
_entity.type
_entity.pdbx_description
1 polymer ?
#
loop_
_entity_poly.entity_id
_entity_poly.type
_entity_poly.pdbx_seq_one_letter_code
_entity_poly.pdbx_strand_id
1 'polypeptide(L)'
;MADHLLGLGLVGDELFGVPSGWVAFALATPVQVVLGKPFYKNSYKALVTNGRANMDVLIALGSTTAYVYSVAVLFGVISGGLYFDTAAFILVFITLGNYLEARSKGQAGEALRKLLEMEADTATVIDEDGTEAEIPLDEVDVGDRMKVKPGEQIPTDGVVVDGQSAVDESMVTGESVPVEKSEGDEVVGSTINENGVLVVEATKVGEDTALQQIVQTVKEAQSRQPDIQNLADRISAYFVPAVIANAVLWGVIWSLFPEALAGFVAALPLWGLVAGGPVAVGGVSVFEFATIVFASSVLIACPCALGLATPAATMVGTTLGAQNGVLFKGGDVLERAKDVDTVVFDKTGTLTKGEMELTDIVVFDGDGQPVADGGNPATDGGQFAAAEQLSEDDVLRFAAIAESASEHPLARAIVDGARDRGIDVADPDDFENVPGHGIKATVSNSEVLVGNRKLLRDHGIDPAPAQETMERLENEGKTAMLVAYEGELVGVVADADTVKESAKDAVSQLKERGVDVMMITGDNERTARAVAEQVGIDPENVRAEVLPEDKSDAVESIQDGGRKAMMVGDGVNDAPALAVAYVGTAIGSGTDVAIEAADVTLMRDDPVDVVKAIRISDATLAKIKQNLVWALGYNTAMIPLASLGLLQPVLAAVAMAFSSVSVLSNSLLFRRYTPDHDYKLLGRFR
;
A
#
# COMPACT_ATOMS: atom_id res chain seq x y z
N MET A 1 15.59 -1.77 45.93
CA MET A 1 15.51 -2.79 44.87
C MET A 1 16.59 -3.84 44.98
N ALA A 2 17.89 -3.50 44.96
CA ALA A 2 18.96 -4.48 45.12
C ALA A 2 18.89 -5.21 46.45
N ASP A 3 18.51 -4.54 47.55
CA ASP A 3 18.31 -5.15 48.85
C ASP A 3 17.11 -6.09 48.90
N HIS A 4 15.99 -5.72 48.31
CA HIS A 4 14.78 -6.57 48.26
C HIS A 4 14.87 -7.74 47.28
N LEU A 5 15.57 -7.57 46.16
CA LEU A 5 15.73 -8.59 45.11
C LEU A 5 16.92 -9.52 45.36
N LEU A 6 18.01 -9.00 45.93
CA LEU A 6 19.29 -9.71 46.04
C LEU A 6 19.78 -9.89 47.50
N GLY A 7 19.07 -9.30 48.46
CA GLY A 7 19.44 -9.38 49.88
C GLY A 7 20.82 -8.80 50.18
N LEU A 8 21.25 -7.76 49.42
CA LEU A 8 22.63 -7.25 49.47
C LEU A 8 22.93 -6.32 50.66
N GLY A 9 21.91 -5.92 51.44
CA GLY A 9 22.06 -5.02 52.59
C GLY A 9 22.71 -3.66 52.28
N LEU A 10 22.43 -3.12 51.05
CA LEU A 10 23.06 -1.90 50.54
C LEU A 10 22.47 -0.61 51.13
N VAL A 11 21.28 -0.67 51.70
CA VAL A 11 20.61 0.46 52.35
C VAL A 11 20.46 0.17 53.82
N GLY A 12 21.15 0.93 54.67
CA GLY A 12 21.01 0.84 56.11
C GLY A 12 19.64 1.28 56.62
N ASP A 13 19.32 0.97 57.87
CA ASP A 13 18.06 1.34 58.51
C ASP A 13 17.83 2.85 58.58
N GLU A 14 18.90 3.63 58.46
CA GLU A 14 18.89 5.09 58.43
C GLU A 14 19.64 5.65 57.22
N LEU A 15 19.06 6.59 56.52
CA LEU A 15 19.67 7.37 55.44
C LEU A 15 19.67 8.86 55.83
N PHE A 16 20.85 9.49 55.92
CA PHE A 16 21.00 10.87 56.36
C PHE A 16 20.42 11.17 57.76
N GLY A 17 20.43 10.18 58.68
CA GLY A 17 19.88 10.32 60.05
C GLY A 17 18.34 10.26 60.11
N VAL A 18 17.70 9.84 59.03
CA VAL A 18 16.24 9.61 58.94
C VAL A 18 15.98 8.14 58.65
N PRO A 19 14.99 7.49 59.31
CA PRO A 19 14.64 6.12 58.97
C PRO A 19 14.37 5.96 57.48
N SER A 20 14.98 4.95 56.86
CA SER A 20 14.94 4.72 55.42
C SER A 20 13.50 4.64 54.84
N GLY A 21 12.54 4.18 55.62
CA GLY A 21 11.12 4.14 55.23
C GLY A 21 10.50 5.52 54.96
N TRP A 22 10.85 6.55 55.74
CA TRP A 22 10.36 7.89 55.52
C TRP A 22 11.00 8.55 54.28
N VAL A 23 12.25 8.24 54.01
CA VAL A 23 12.94 8.69 52.80
C VAL A 23 12.32 8.04 51.57
N ALA A 24 12.03 6.73 51.61
CA ALA A 24 11.35 6.00 50.57
C ALA A 24 9.94 6.57 50.29
N PHE A 25 9.18 6.87 51.34
CA PHE A 25 7.87 7.51 51.25
C PHE A 25 7.98 8.88 50.57
N ALA A 26 8.92 9.74 51.00
CA ALA A 26 9.10 11.07 50.46
C ALA A 26 9.48 11.05 48.96
N LEU A 27 10.27 10.07 48.52
CA LEU A 27 10.67 9.90 47.13
C LEU A 27 9.60 9.24 46.27
N ALA A 28 8.87 8.24 46.78
CA ALA A 28 7.84 7.55 46.01
C ALA A 28 6.55 8.34 45.87
N THR A 29 6.20 9.23 46.81
CA THR A 29 4.96 10.02 46.75
C THR A 29 4.87 10.91 45.54
N PRO A 30 5.89 11.73 45.17
CA PRO A 30 5.85 12.50 43.93
C PRO A 30 5.69 11.63 42.68
N VAL A 31 6.35 10.47 42.62
CA VAL A 31 6.23 9.51 41.53
C VAL A 31 4.79 8.99 41.42
N GLN A 32 4.20 8.59 42.56
CA GLN A 32 2.84 8.08 42.62
C GLN A 32 1.80 9.14 42.19
N VAL A 33 2.01 10.41 42.56
CA VAL A 33 1.10 11.50 42.23
C VAL A 33 1.29 11.94 40.77
N VAL A 34 2.50 12.16 40.31
CA VAL A 34 2.79 12.73 38.99
C VAL A 34 2.59 11.68 37.89
N LEU A 35 3.28 10.53 37.99
CA LEU A 35 3.18 9.46 36.99
C LEU A 35 1.86 8.66 37.13
N GLY A 36 1.29 8.57 38.34
CA GLY A 36 0.01 7.89 38.57
C GLY A 36 -1.20 8.67 38.07
N LYS A 37 -1.14 10.02 38.02
CA LYS A 37 -2.27 10.87 37.66
C LYS A 37 -2.98 10.51 36.35
N PRO A 38 -2.30 10.26 35.22
CA PRO A 38 -2.93 9.83 33.98
C PRO A 38 -3.73 8.53 34.15
N PHE A 39 -3.11 7.53 34.80
CA PHE A 39 -3.74 6.23 35.05
C PHE A 39 -4.98 6.35 35.94
N TYR A 40 -4.93 7.15 37.00
CA TYR A 40 -6.10 7.38 37.88
C TYR A 40 -7.25 8.07 37.12
N LYS A 41 -6.94 9.11 36.33
CA LYS A 41 -7.93 9.83 35.54
C LYS A 41 -8.60 8.91 34.53
N ASN A 42 -7.83 8.12 33.80
CA ASN A 42 -8.32 7.18 32.80
C ASN A 42 -9.12 6.04 33.44
N SER A 43 -8.64 5.51 34.57
CA SER A 43 -9.35 4.49 35.34
C SER A 43 -10.71 4.96 35.82
N TYR A 44 -10.78 6.18 36.34
CA TYR A 44 -12.07 6.78 36.77
C TYR A 44 -13.03 6.91 35.58
N LYS A 45 -12.54 7.42 34.44
CA LYS A 45 -13.36 7.54 33.22
C LYS A 45 -13.80 6.16 32.70
N ALA A 46 -12.93 5.16 32.71
CA ALA A 46 -13.23 3.80 32.27
C ALA A 46 -14.33 3.15 33.13
N LEU A 47 -14.20 3.23 34.47
CA LEU A 47 -15.11 2.58 35.40
C LEU A 47 -16.43 3.33 35.54
N VAL A 48 -16.40 4.68 35.67
CA VAL A 48 -17.58 5.49 35.98
C VAL A 48 -18.34 5.92 34.74
N THR A 49 -17.63 6.29 33.66
CA THR A 49 -18.27 6.77 32.43
C THR A 49 -18.59 5.63 31.48
N ASN A 50 -17.66 4.70 31.29
CA ASN A 50 -17.78 3.63 30.29
C ASN A 50 -18.28 2.31 30.89
N GLY A 51 -18.32 2.16 32.24
CA GLY A 51 -18.74 0.94 32.94
C GLY A 51 -17.83 -0.30 32.65
N ARG A 52 -16.62 -0.10 32.17
CA ARG A 52 -15.68 -1.18 31.79
C ARG A 52 -14.31 -0.91 32.37
N ALA A 53 -13.67 -1.95 32.93
CA ALA A 53 -12.27 -1.87 33.37
C ALA A 53 -11.36 -1.98 32.14
N ASN A 54 -10.34 -1.11 32.09
CA ASN A 54 -9.29 -1.11 31.08
C ASN A 54 -7.90 -1.36 31.70
N MET A 55 -6.84 -1.29 30.90
CA MET A 55 -5.47 -1.50 31.38
C MET A 55 -5.03 -0.48 32.42
N ASP A 56 -5.48 0.78 32.34
CA ASP A 56 -5.14 1.82 33.31
C ASP A 56 -5.65 1.46 34.71
N VAL A 57 -6.81 0.77 34.80
CA VAL A 57 -7.35 0.26 36.06
C VAL A 57 -6.40 -0.76 36.70
N LEU A 58 -5.78 -1.66 35.91
CA LEU A 58 -4.82 -2.64 36.43
C LEU A 58 -3.56 -1.95 36.98
N ILE A 59 -3.03 -0.98 36.24
CA ILE A 59 -1.84 -0.21 36.63
C ILE A 59 -2.13 0.59 37.91
N ALA A 60 -3.25 1.32 37.92
CA ALA A 60 -3.67 2.10 39.09
C ALA A 60 -3.86 1.20 40.30
N LEU A 61 -4.53 0.05 40.14
CA LEU A 61 -4.79 -0.91 41.22
C LEU A 61 -3.49 -1.51 41.77
N GLY A 62 -2.59 -1.99 40.92
CA GLY A 62 -1.34 -2.63 41.33
C GLY A 62 -0.39 -1.65 42.03
N SER A 63 -0.15 -0.46 41.45
CA SER A 63 0.73 0.55 42.05
C SER A 63 0.16 1.11 43.36
N THR A 64 -1.16 1.37 43.40
CA THR A 64 -1.81 1.87 44.62
C THR A 64 -1.82 0.84 45.74
N THR A 65 -2.04 -0.42 45.41
CA THR A 65 -1.95 -1.51 46.40
C THR A 65 -0.59 -1.54 47.08
N ALA A 66 0.51 -1.53 46.33
CA ALA A 66 1.87 -1.51 46.89
C ALA A 66 2.14 -0.23 47.70
N TYR A 67 1.69 0.92 47.22
CA TYR A 67 1.89 2.19 47.91
C TYR A 67 1.09 2.29 49.22
N VAL A 68 -0.24 2.04 49.18
CA VAL A 68 -1.10 2.11 50.36
C VAL A 68 -0.73 1.08 51.41
N TYR A 69 -0.37 -0.14 50.99
CA TYR A 69 0.16 -1.15 51.91
C TYR A 69 1.37 -0.61 52.64
N SER A 70 2.36 -0.05 51.90
CA SER A 70 3.59 0.50 52.50
C SER A 70 3.31 1.69 53.44
N VAL A 71 2.33 2.53 53.14
CA VAL A 71 1.88 3.60 54.05
C VAL A 71 1.32 3.00 55.34
N ALA A 72 0.47 1.97 55.27
CA ALA A 72 -0.10 1.31 56.44
C ALA A 72 1.01 0.66 57.32
N VAL A 73 2.05 0.08 56.72
CA VAL A 73 3.20 -0.43 57.45
C VAL A 73 4.01 0.69 58.09
N LEU A 74 4.31 1.76 57.36
CA LEU A 74 5.11 2.91 57.83
C LEU A 74 4.45 3.60 59.03
N PHE A 75 3.11 3.68 59.07
CA PHE A 75 2.35 4.23 60.18
C PHE A 75 2.03 3.21 61.28
N GLY A 76 2.55 1.97 61.19
CA GLY A 76 2.38 0.94 62.22
C GLY A 76 0.98 0.32 62.29
N VAL A 77 0.11 0.49 61.29
CA VAL A 77 -1.21 -0.12 61.23
C VAL A 77 -1.15 -1.62 60.99
N ILE A 78 -0.17 -2.07 60.21
CA ILE A 78 0.13 -3.47 59.90
C ILE A 78 1.63 -3.71 60.00
N SER A 79 2.04 -4.95 60.27
CA SER A 79 3.44 -5.34 60.28
C SER A 79 3.79 -5.94 58.94
N GLY A 80 4.95 -5.58 58.38
CA GLY A 80 5.44 -6.13 57.09
C GLY A 80 6.55 -5.31 56.48
N GLY A 81 6.95 -5.63 55.26
CA GLY A 81 7.94 -4.90 54.48
C GLY A 81 7.38 -3.63 53.82
N LEU A 82 8.29 -2.74 53.44
CA LEU A 82 7.92 -1.51 52.69
C LEU A 82 8.14 -1.73 51.19
N TYR A 83 7.17 -1.43 50.36
CA TYR A 83 7.15 -1.60 48.89
C TYR A 83 6.98 -0.27 48.14
N PHE A 84 7.46 0.85 48.71
CA PHE A 84 7.44 2.16 48.05
C PHE A 84 8.26 2.19 46.76
N ASP A 85 9.41 1.51 46.78
CA ASP A 85 10.25 1.32 45.61
C ASP A 85 9.50 0.55 44.51
N THR A 86 8.80 -0.51 44.88
CA THR A 86 7.98 -1.32 43.98
C THR A 86 6.90 -0.47 43.32
N ALA A 87 6.14 0.31 44.10
CA ALA A 87 5.10 1.20 43.56
C ALA A 87 5.67 2.23 42.58
N ALA A 88 6.83 2.83 42.92
CA ALA A 88 7.49 3.79 42.04
C ALA A 88 8.04 3.13 40.77
N PHE A 89 8.68 1.97 40.86
CA PHE A 89 9.22 1.25 39.69
C PHE A 89 8.14 0.80 38.74
N ILE A 90 6.98 0.33 39.23
CA ILE A 90 5.81 0.01 38.38
C ILE A 90 5.48 1.19 37.48
N LEU A 91 5.25 2.36 38.05
CA LEU A 91 4.86 3.56 37.31
C LEU A 91 5.98 4.02 36.36
N VAL A 92 7.23 3.97 36.79
CA VAL A 92 8.39 4.36 35.98
C VAL A 92 8.55 3.43 34.77
N PHE A 93 8.52 2.10 34.96
CA PHE A 93 8.69 1.15 33.85
C PHE A 93 7.51 1.22 32.85
N ILE A 94 6.29 1.38 33.33
CA ILE A 94 5.13 1.49 32.45
C ILE A 94 5.17 2.84 31.71
N THR A 95 5.52 3.93 32.39
CA THR A 95 5.68 5.25 31.74
C THR A 95 6.83 5.22 30.73
N LEU A 96 7.94 4.53 31.02
CA LEU A 96 9.03 4.31 30.07
C LEU A 96 8.55 3.49 28.86
N GLY A 97 7.76 2.44 29.09
CA GLY A 97 7.13 1.68 28.02
C GLY A 97 6.27 2.57 27.11
N ASN A 98 5.39 3.37 27.70
CA ASN A 98 4.54 4.31 26.95
C ASN A 98 5.37 5.40 26.22
N TYR A 99 6.47 5.86 26.81
CA TYR A 99 7.40 6.79 26.16
C TYR A 99 8.08 6.15 24.94
N LEU A 100 8.60 4.92 25.09
CA LEU A 100 9.20 4.19 23.97
C LEU A 100 8.18 3.91 22.86
N GLU A 101 6.94 3.62 23.25
CA GLU A 101 5.81 3.50 22.35
C GLU A 101 5.57 4.78 21.55
N ALA A 102 5.39 5.91 22.24
CA ALA A 102 5.15 7.21 21.59
C ALA A 102 6.32 7.60 20.67
N ARG A 103 7.56 7.36 21.10
CA ARG A 103 8.75 7.59 20.30
C ARG A 103 8.78 6.71 19.04
N SER A 104 8.43 5.43 19.17
CA SER A 104 8.44 4.49 18.03
C SER A 104 7.31 4.78 17.05
N LYS A 105 6.13 5.21 17.52
CA LYS A 105 5.07 5.74 16.66
C LYS A 105 5.55 6.99 15.91
N GLY A 106 6.28 7.89 16.56
CA GLY A 106 6.91 9.04 15.91
C GLY A 106 7.94 8.63 14.85
N GLN A 107 8.78 7.63 15.12
CA GLN A 107 9.78 7.12 14.16
C GLN A 107 9.14 6.40 12.95
N ALA A 108 7.98 5.77 13.11
CA ALA A 108 7.28 5.16 11.99
C ALA A 108 6.68 6.25 11.08
N GLY A 109 6.28 7.42 11.63
CA GLY A 109 5.91 8.62 10.86
C GLY A 109 7.10 9.38 10.24
N GLU A 110 8.34 9.05 10.61
CA GLU A 110 9.56 9.70 10.09
C GLU A 110 9.79 9.40 8.60
N ALA A 111 9.30 8.26 8.09
CA ALA A 111 9.36 7.96 6.66
C ALA A 111 8.43 8.86 5.84
N LEU A 112 7.23 9.12 6.36
CA LEU A 112 6.31 10.09 5.77
C LEU A 112 6.88 11.52 5.84
N ARG A 113 7.51 11.86 6.96
CA ARG A 113 8.18 13.15 7.12
C ARG A 113 9.36 13.31 6.15
N LYS A 114 10.10 12.24 5.86
CA LYS A 114 11.15 12.27 4.84
C LYS A 114 10.62 12.56 3.44
N LEU A 115 9.46 12.02 3.08
CA LEU A 115 8.80 12.35 1.82
C LEU A 115 8.46 13.86 1.75
N LEU A 116 7.96 14.43 2.84
CA LEU A 116 7.69 15.88 2.94
C LEU A 116 8.96 16.74 2.97
N GLU A 117 10.06 16.26 3.56
CA GLU A 117 11.35 16.97 3.60
C GLU A 117 12.09 16.94 2.24
N MET A 118 11.57 16.21 1.26
CA MET A 118 12.09 16.12 -0.10
C MET A 118 11.33 17.04 -1.08
N GLU A 119 10.36 17.83 -0.64
CA GLU A 119 9.74 18.88 -1.44
C GLU A 119 10.76 20.01 -1.67
N ALA A 120 10.79 20.58 -2.88
CA ALA A 120 11.67 21.71 -3.17
C ALA A 120 11.22 22.95 -2.37
N ASP A 121 12.17 23.71 -1.84
CA ASP A 121 11.84 24.93 -1.10
C ASP A 121 11.52 26.11 -2.06
N THR A 122 12.12 26.13 -3.27
CA THR A 122 12.02 27.21 -4.26
C THR A 122 11.88 26.65 -5.68
N ALA A 123 11.35 27.46 -6.58
CA ALA A 123 11.28 27.21 -8.02
C ALA A 123 11.94 28.34 -8.81
N THR A 124 12.64 28.02 -9.91
CA THR A 124 13.13 29.01 -10.85
C THR A 124 12.09 29.24 -11.95
N VAL A 125 11.29 30.26 -11.82
CA VAL A 125 10.23 30.61 -12.79
C VAL A 125 10.79 31.47 -13.91
N ILE A 126 10.29 31.26 -15.12
CA ILE A 126 10.63 32.03 -16.33
C ILE A 126 9.43 32.89 -16.69
N ASP A 127 9.59 34.24 -16.64
CA ASP A 127 8.59 35.19 -17.08
C ASP A 127 8.44 35.22 -18.62
N GLU A 128 7.34 35.80 -19.12
CA GLU A 128 7.10 36.00 -20.55
C GLU A 128 8.25 36.71 -21.31
N ASP A 129 9.02 37.54 -20.61
CA ASP A 129 10.19 38.23 -21.14
C ASP A 129 11.49 37.37 -21.13
N GLY A 130 11.41 36.09 -20.69
CA GLY A 130 12.54 35.19 -20.57
C GLY A 130 13.46 35.46 -19.36
N THR A 131 13.00 36.28 -18.39
CA THR A 131 13.76 36.56 -17.16
C THR A 131 13.55 35.43 -16.15
N GLU A 132 14.65 34.87 -15.63
CA GLU A 132 14.60 33.82 -14.59
C GLU A 132 14.53 34.51 -13.20
N ALA A 133 13.58 34.08 -12.38
CA ALA A 133 13.43 34.49 -10.99
C ALA A 133 13.27 33.28 -10.08
N GLU A 134 14.03 33.22 -8.99
CA GLU A 134 13.83 32.18 -7.96
C GLU A 134 12.77 32.67 -6.96
N ILE A 135 11.68 31.94 -6.84
CA ILE A 135 10.57 32.22 -5.93
C ILE A 135 10.32 31.04 -4.97
N PRO A 136 9.74 31.28 -3.79
CA PRO A 136 9.28 30.23 -2.91
C PRO A 136 8.24 29.34 -3.63
N LEU A 137 8.24 28.02 -3.34
CA LEU A 137 7.33 27.09 -3.99
C LEU A 137 5.85 27.43 -3.75
N ASP A 138 5.52 27.98 -2.58
CA ASP A 138 4.16 28.41 -2.22
C ASP A 138 3.66 29.65 -2.98
N GLU A 139 4.52 30.32 -3.77
CA GLU A 139 4.19 31.43 -4.66
C GLU A 139 4.04 30.99 -6.14
N VAL A 140 4.25 29.72 -6.45
CA VAL A 140 4.07 29.17 -7.83
C VAL A 140 2.59 28.94 -8.09
N ASP A 141 2.10 29.46 -9.22
CA ASP A 141 0.73 29.26 -9.69
C ASP A 141 0.68 28.26 -10.85
N VAL A 142 -0.51 27.67 -11.09
CA VAL A 142 -0.75 26.80 -12.24
C VAL A 142 -0.57 27.60 -13.53
N GLY A 143 0.23 27.09 -14.46
CA GLY A 143 0.61 27.71 -15.72
C GLY A 143 1.96 28.43 -15.68
N ASP A 144 2.62 28.54 -14.51
CA ASP A 144 3.96 29.08 -14.42
C ASP A 144 4.96 28.12 -15.09
N ARG A 145 5.92 28.70 -15.81
CA ARG A 145 7.01 27.95 -16.45
C ARG A 145 8.23 27.94 -15.58
N MET A 146 8.68 26.75 -15.23
CA MET A 146 9.81 26.54 -14.33
C MET A 146 10.98 25.90 -15.08
N LYS A 147 12.19 26.42 -14.84
CA LYS A 147 13.41 25.85 -15.36
C LYS A 147 14.05 24.92 -14.34
N VAL A 148 14.29 23.69 -14.75
CA VAL A 148 14.90 22.65 -13.92
C VAL A 148 16.21 22.21 -14.56
N LYS A 149 17.33 22.44 -13.87
CA LYS A 149 18.68 22.08 -14.33
C LYS A 149 19.05 20.64 -13.90
N PRO A 150 20.08 20.05 -14.52
CA PRO A 150 20.61 18.77 -14.08
C PRO A 150 20.97 18.74 -12.59
N GLY A 151 20.49 17.73 -11.88
CA GLY A 151 20.66 17.57 -10.44
C GLY A 151 19.70 18.37 -9.57
N GLU A 152 18.84 19.20 -10.15
CA GLU A 152 17.79 19.92 -9.41
C GLU A 152 16.53 19.07 -9.31
N GLN A 153 15.74 19.32 -8.28
CA GLN A 153 14.42 18.72 -8.13
C GLN A 153 13.39 19.46 -8.99
N ILE A 154 12.43 18.72 -9.54
CA ILE A 154 11.26 19.29 -10.20
C ILE A 154 10.39 19.90 -9.09
N PRO A 155 10.09 21.23 -9.15
CA PRO A 155 9.47 21.91 -8.01
C PRO A 155 8.05 21.45 -7.72
N THR A 156 7.22 21.26 -8.76
CA THR A 156 5.82 20.82 -8.65
C THR A 156 5.42 19.99 -9.85
N ASP A 157 4.23 19.37 -9.82
CA ASP A 157 3.72 18.57 -10.93
C ASP A 157 3.48 19.45 -12.16
N GLY A 158 3.85 18.98 -13.33
CA GLY A 158 3.74 19.75 -14.56
C GLY A 158 3.95 18.93 -15.81
N VAL A 159 3.96 19.64 -16.95
CA VAL A 159 4.24 19.08 -18.28
C VAL A 159 5.50 19.73 -18.83
N VAL A 160 6.37 18.94 -19.45
CA VAL A 160 7.57 19.44 -20.12
C VAL A 160 7.14 20.22 -21.37
N VAL A 161 7.51 21.51 -21.44
CA VAL A 161 7.21 22.38 -22.60
C VAL A 161 8.45 22.67 -23.45
N ASP A 162 9.65 22.36 -22.95
CA ASP A 162 10.90 22.46 -23.71
C ASP A 162 11.99 21.61 -23.02
N GLY A 163 12.80 20.94 -23.82
CA GLY A 163 13.95 20.14 -23.35
C GLY A 163 13.69 18.63 -23.33
N GLN A 164 14.75 17.88 -23.05
CA GLN A 164 14.73 16.43 -22.88
C GLN A 164 15.72 16.02 -21.80
N SER A 165 15.32 15.14 -20.90
CA SER A 165 16.18 14.63 -19.82
C SER A 165 15.67 13.31 -19.26
N ALA A 166 16.56 12.57 -18.61
CA ALA A 166 16.18 11.46 -17.74
C ALA A 166 15.80 12.01 -16.35
N VAL A 167 14.71 11.54 -15.78
CA VAL A 167 14.17 11.96 -14.47
C VAL A 167 14.12 10.74 -13.54
N ASP A 168 14.76 10.84 -12.37
CA ASP A 168 14.66 9.82 -11.32
C ASP A 168 13.34 10.00 -10.55
N GLU A 169 12.40 9.11 -10.84
CA GLU A 169 11.07 9.06 -10.20
C GLU A 169 11.00 8.03 -9.06
N SER A 170 12.14 7.48 -8.63
CA SER A 170 12.21 6.39 -7.64
C SER A 170 11.52 6.70 -6.31
N MET A 171 11.42 7.97 -5.96
CA MET A 171 10.69 8.43 -4.79
C MET A 171 9.19 8.17 -4.82
N VAL A 172 8.59 8.27 -6.00
CA VAL A 172 7.14 8.13 -6.22
C VAL A 172 6.81 6.73 -6.67
N THR A 173 7.57 6.21 -7.64
CA THR A 173 7.34 4.90 -8.26
C THR A 173 8.01 3.75 -7.53
N GLY A 174 9.10 4.01 -6.79
CA GLY A 174 9.94 2.98 -6.17
C GLY A 174 10.91 2.30 -7.14
N GLU A 175 11.00 2.74 -8.41
CA GLU A 175 11.96 2.21 -9.39
C GLU A 175 13.20 3.08 -9.49
N SER A 176 14.38 2.45 -9.45
CA SER A 176 15.65 3.16 -9.48
C SER A 176 16.16 3.46 -10.91
N VAL A 177 15.41 3.11 -11.96
CA VAL A 177 15.80 3.40 -13.35
C VAL A 177 15.17 4.72 -13.74
N PRO A 178 15.97 5.75 -14.10
CA PRO A 178 15.43 7.03 -14.55
C PRO A 178 14.59 6.89 -15.83
N VAL A 179 13.53 7.67 -15.92
CA VAL A 179 12.60 7.69 -17.07
C VAL A 179 12.96 8.86 -17.98
N GLU A 180 13.09 8.63 -19.27
CA GLU A 180 13.30 9.70 -20.24
C GLU A 180 12.02 10.53 -20.42
N LYS A 181 12.15 11.85 -20.34
CA LYS A 181 11.07 12.83 -20.50
C LYS A 181 11.43 13.82 -21.60
N SER A 182 10.44 14.12 -22.42
CA SER A 182 10.50 15.03 -23.57
C SER A 182 9.32 15.99 -23.59
N GLU A 183 9.26 16.90 -24.57
CA GLU A 183 8.16 17.86 -24.72
C GLU A 183 6.81 17.14 -24.83
N GLY A 184 5.87 17.51 -23.95
CA GLY A 184 4.54 16.92 -23.83
C GLY A 184 4.41 15.87 -22.72
N ASP A 185 5.51 15.39 -22.14
CA ASP A 185 5.47 14.39 -21.08
C ASP A 185 5.17 15.01 -19.71
N GLU A 186 4.39 14.31 -18.91
CA GLU A 186 4.11 14.69 -17.53
C GLU A 186 5.31 14.40 -16.62
N VAL A 187 5.57 15.30 -15.66
CA VAL A 187 6.59 15.16 -14.63
C VAL A 187 5.99 15.41 -13.25
N VAL A 188 6.50 14.68 -12.27
CA VAL A 188 6.01 14.72 -10.88
C VAL A 188 6.95 15.57 -10.03
N GLY A 189 6.37 16.45 -9.22
CA GLY A 189 7.11 17.27 -8.26
C GLY A 189 7.97 16.44 -7.30
N SER A 190 9.10 16.99 -6.88
CA SER A 190 10.09 16.35 -6.00
C SER A 190 10.90 15.21 -6.61
N THR A 191 10.68 14.85 -7.88
CA THR A 191 11.56 13.95 -8.65
C THR A 191 12.84 14.68 -9.07
N ILE A 192 13.91 13.96 -9.40
CA ILE A 192 15.23 14.54 -9.67
C ILE A 192 15.52 14.53 -11.17
N ASN A 193 15.78 15.70 -11.73
CA ASN A 193 16.24 15.85 -13.11
C ASN A 193 17.72 15.50 -13.21
N GLU A 194 18.13 14.55 -14.08
CA GLU A 194 19.50 14.02 -14.07
C GLU A 194 20.47 14.72 -15.04
N ASN A 195 20.13 14.84 -16.31
CA ASN A 195 21.15 15.17 -17.33
C ASN A 195 20.82 16.29 -18.30
N GLY A 196 19.55 16.59 -18.57
CA GLY A 196 19.13 17.68 -19.45
C GLY A 196 18.64 18.91 -18.69
N VAL A 197 18.34 19.99 -19.39
CA VAL A 197 17.60 21.12 -18.86
C VAL A 197 16.16 20.99 -19.31
N LEU A 198 15.23 21.00 -18.37
CA LEU A 198 13.80 20.96 -18.66
C LEU A 198 13.16 22.31 -18.38
N VAL A 199 12.20 22.70 -19.19
CA VAL A 199 11.24 23.75 -18.89
C VAL A 199 9.90 23.07 -18.67
N VAL A 200 9.37 23.19 -17.45
CA VAL A 200 8.14 22.53 -17.01
C VAL A 200 7.09 23.59 -16.75
N GLU A 201 5.90 23.43 -17.32
CA GLU A 201 4.72 24.26 -17.02
C GLU A 201 3.93 23.59 -15.88
N ALA A 202 3.70 24.32 -14.79
CA ALA A 202 3.01 23.80 -13.60
C ALA A 202 1.54 23.46 -13.92
N THR A 203 1.14 22.23 -13.64
CA THR A 203 -0.24 21.76 -13.80
C THR A 203 -0.98 21.61 -12.49
N LYS A 204 -0.26 21.28 -11.41
CA LYS A 204 -0.80 21.15 -10.04
C LYS A 204 0.15 21.79 -9.04
N VAL A 205 -0.39 22.44 -8.01
CA VAL A 205 0.40 23.14 -6.99
C VAL A 205 -0.15 22.87 -5.58
N GLY A 206 0.69 22.98 -4.56
CA GLY A 206 0.29 22.88 -3.15
C GLY A 206 -0.29 21.51 -2.78
N GLU A 207 -1.51 21.48 -2.22
CA GLU A 207 -2.16 20.26 -1.73
C GLU A 207 -2.60 19.31 -2.86
N ASP A 208 -2.67 19.80 -4.10
CA ASP A 208 -3.13 19.02 -5.27
C ASP A 208 -2.01 18.22 -5.94
N THR A 209 -0.74 18.41 -5.52
CA THR A 209 0.39 17.65 -6.06
C THR A 209 0.35 16.17 -5.69
N ALA A 210 0.91 15.32 -6.55
CA ALA A 210 0.99 13.86 -6.33
C ALA A 210 1.64 13.52 -4.98
N LEU A 211 2.73 14.20 -4.61
CA LEU A 211 3.39 14.00 -3.33
C LEU A 211 2.48 14.32 -2.13
N GLN A 212 1.75 15.43 -2.16
CA GLN A 212 0.83 15.81 -1.09
C GLN A 212 -0.37 14.86 -1.01
N GLN A 213 -0.87 14.36 -2.13
CA GLN A 213 -1.91 13.32 -2.17
C GLN A 213 -1.42 12.00 -1.57
N ILE A 214 -0.18 11.57 -1.86
CA ILE A 214 0.45 10.40 -1.21
C ILE A 214 0.47 10.60 0.31
N VAL A 215 0.94 11.75 0.77
CA VAL A 215 1.02 12.08 2.20
C VAL A 215 -0.36 12.06 2.85
N GLN A 216 -1.37 12.63 2.20
CA GLN A 216 -2.74 12.66 2.71
C GLN A 216 -3.32 11.24 2.77
N THR A 217 -3.17 10.44 1.72
CA THR A 217 -3.62 9.04 1.66
C THR A 217 -2.99 8.21 2.78
N VAL A 218 -1.70 8.36 3.03
CA VAL A 218 -1.02 7.64 4.13
C VAL A 218 -1.52 8.11 5.51
N LYS A 219 -1.81 9.40 5.70
CA LYS A 219 -2.42 9.91 6.95
C LYS A 219 -3.81 9.34 7.16
N GLU A 220 -4.62 9.26 6.13
CA GLU A 220 -5.96 8.66 6.17
C GLU A 220 -5.90 7.17 6.49
N ALA A 221 -5.00 6.44 5.83
CA ALA A 221 -4.76 5.02 6.09
C ALA A 221 -4.43 4.75 7.57
N GLN A 222 -3.66 5.63 8.19
CA GLN A 222 -3.33 5.51 9.61
C GLN A 222 -4.53 5.82 10.54
N SER A 223 -5.55 6.52 10.07
CA SER A 223 -6.74 6.88 10.84
C SER A 223 -7.81 5.78 10.83
N ARG A 224 -7.91 4.99 9.77
CA ARG A 224 -8.86 3.88 9.64
C ARG A 224 -8.34 2.63 10.34
N GLN A 225 -9.12 2.11 11.29
CA GLN A 225 -8.71 0.98 12.12
C GLN A 225 -9.10 -0.37 11.48
N PRO A 226 -8.15 -1.31 11.36
CA PRO A 226 -8.43 -2.68 10.92
C PRO A 226 -9.39 -3.41 11.85
N ASP A 227 -10.14 -4.38 11.33
CA ASP A 227 -11.07 -5.20 12.13
C ASP A 227 -10.37 -6.05 13.18
N ILE A 228 -9.14 -6.48 12.93
CA ILE A 228 -8.31 -7.21 13.90
C ILE A 228 -7.99 -6.36 15.13
N GLN A 229 -7.96 -5.03 15.03
CA GLN A 229 -7.82 -4.14 16.18
C GLN A 229 -9.09 -4.13 17.03
N ASN A 230 -10.27 -4.10 16.42
CA ASN A 230 -11.56 -4.21 17.08
C ASN A 230 -11.68 -5.53 17.85
N LEU A 231 -11.14 -6.62 17.29
CA LEU A 231 -11.07 -7.93 17.95
C LEU A 231 -10.16 -7.88 19.18
N ALA A 232 -8.97 -7.26 19.09
CA ALA A 232 -8.04 -7.11 20.20
C ALA A 232 -8.65 -6.29 21.34
N ASP A 233 -9.37 -5.21 21.03
CA ASP A 233 -10.08 -4.38 22.00
C ASP A 233 -11.22 -5.15 22.68
N ARG A 234 -11.96 -5.96 21.94
CA ARG A 234 -13.01 -6.84 22.48
C ARG A 234 -12.43 -7.89 23.42
N ILE A 235 -11.32 -8.53 23.03
CA ILE A 235 -10.62 -9.49 23.89
C ILE A 235 -10.17 -8.80 25.18
N SER A 236 -9.59 -7.61 25.12
CA SER A 236 -9.15 -6.84 26.28
C SER A 236 -10.29 -6.52 27.24
N ALA A 237 -11.48 -6.22 26.73
CA ALA A 237 -12.67 -5.90 27.55
C ALA A 237 -13.14 -7.07 28.43
N TYR A 238 -12.94 -8.32 28.01
CA TYR A 238 -13.21 -9.52 28.83
C TYR A 238 -12.00 -9.96 29.66
N PHE A 239 -10.81 -9.80 29.12
CA PHE A 239 -9.57 -10.23 29.75
C PHE A 239 -9.29 -9.50 31.06
N VAL A 240 -9.43 -8.16 31.09
CA VAL A 240 -9.14 -7.34 32.28
C VAL A 240 -9.99 -7.72 33.47
N PRO A 241 -11.33 -7.82 33.40
CA PRO A 241 -12.15 -8.30 34.51
C PRO A 241 -11.82 -9.72 34.95
N ALA A 242 -11.55 -10.62 34.01
CA ALA A 242 -11.17 -12.01 34.31
C ALA A 242 -9.87 -12.10 35.12
N VAL A 243 -8.90 -11.27 34.77
CA VAL A 243 -7.62 -11.20 35.49
C VAL A 243 -7.78 -10.61 36.89
N ILE A 244 -8.57 -9.56 37.05
CA ILE A 244 -8.86 -9.02 38.38
C ILE A 244 -9.50 -10.10 39.26
N ALA A 245 -10.50 -10.82 38.71
CA ALA A 245 -11.13 -11.94 39.42
C ALA A 245 -10.13 -13.04 39.79
N ASN A 246 -9.22 -13.40 38.86
CA ASN A 246 -8.14 -14.37 39.13
C ASN A 246 -7.17 -13.88 40.23
N ALA A 247 -6.78 -12.61 40.18
CA ALA A 247 -5.88 -12.04 41.19
C ALA A 247 -6.51 -12.03 42.58
N VAL A 248 -7.80 -11.64 42.67
CA VAL A 248 -8.55 -11.70 43.93
C VAL A 248 -8.68 -13.15 44.41
N LEU A 249 -9.05 -14.08 43.54
CA LEU A 249 -9.19 -15.51 43.86
C LEU A 249 -7.89 -16.07 44.43
N TRP A 250 -6.75 -15.85 43.78
CA TRP A 250 -5.48 -16.35 44.26
C TRP A 250 -5.01 -15.64 45.54
N GLY A 251 -5.26 -14.36 45.71
CA GLY A 251 -5.02 -13.64 46.95
C GLY A 251 -5.81 -14.24 48.12
N VAL A 252 -7.07 -14.60 47.90
CA VAL A 252 -7.93 -15.27 48.90
C VAL A 252 -7.41 -16.72 49.18
N ILE A 253 -7.10 -17.49 48.14
CA ILE A 253 -6.60 -18.87 48.28
C ILE A 253 -5.29 -18.90 49.09
N TRP A 254 -4.36 -17.98 48.80
CA TRP A 254 -3.12 -17.86 49.59
C TRP A 254 -3.38 -17.42 51.03
N SER A 255 -4.41 -16.60 51.29
CA SER A 255 -4.79 -16.21 52.62
C SER A 255 -5.39 -17.37 53.44
N LEU A 256 -6.11 -18.29 52.78
CA LEU A 256 -6.81 -19.41 53.42
C LEU A 256 -5.96 -20.67 53.55
N PHE A 257 -5.06 -20.94 52.58
CA PHE A 257 -4.30 -22.19 52.48
C PHE A 257 -2.78 -21.94 52.28
N PRO A 258 -2.13 -21.10 53.12
CA PRO A 258 -0.77 -20.67 52.88
C PRO A 258 0.25 -21.84 52.93
N GLU A 259 0.15 -22.74 53.95
CA GLU A 259 1.09 -23.85 54.13
C GLU A 259 1.00 -24.91 53.02
N ALA A 260 -0.23 -25.25 52.59
CA ALA A 260 -0.45 -26.22 51.54
C ALA A 260 0.09 -25.73 50.18
N LEU A 261 -0.12 -24.45 49.87
CA LEU A 261 0.40 -23.85 48.64
C LEU A 261 1.92 -23.67 48.69
N ALA A 262 2.47 -23.22 49.81
CA ALA A 262 3.91 -23.09 49.98
C ALA A 262 4.61 -24.45 49.83
N GLY A 263 4.04 -25.53 50.40
CA GLY A 263 4.53 -26.89 50.23
C GLY A 263 4.46 -27.36 48.75
N PHE A 264 3.37 -27.07 48.05
CA PHE A 264 3.23 -27.37 46.64
C PHE A 264 4.25 -26.61 45.76
N VAL A 265 4.39 -25.31 45.96
CA VAL A 265 5.32 -24.47 45.21
C VAL A 265 6.77 -24.87 45.46
N ALA A 266 7.14 -25.23 46.72
CA ALA A 266 8.48 -25.71 47.06
C ALA A 266 8.84 -27.06 46.40
N ALA A 267 7.83 -27.88 46.07
CA ALA A 267 8.02 -29.15 45.37
C ALA A 267 8.19 -29.00 43.85
N LEU A 268 7.90 -27.81 43.28
CA LEU A 268 8.07 -27.58 41.85
C LEU A 268 9.56 -27.43 41.48
N PRO A 269 10.04 -28.05 40.38
CA PRO A 269 11.44 -27.98 39.96
C PRO A 269 11.75 -26.63 39.25
N LEU A 270 11.40 -25.53 39.85
CA LEU A 270 11.59 -24.18 39.32
C LEU A 270 12.88 -23.55 39.87
N TRP A 271 14.02 -24.15 39.65
CA TRP A 271 15.43 -23.70 39.77
C TRP A 271 15.70 -22.44 40.61
N GLY A 272 15.11 -22.29 41.79
CA GLY A 272 15.44 -21.24 42.73
C GLY A 272 15.27 -19.78 42.25
N LEU A 273 14.67 -19.55 41.08
CA LEU A 273 14.49 -18.23 40.51
C LEU A 273 13.51 -17.37 41.31
N VAL A 274 12.65 -18.01 42.09
CA VAL A 274 11.81 -17.33 43.07
C VAL A 274 11.66 -18.28 44.25
N ALA A 275 12.23 -17.93 45.38
CA ALA A 275 12.04 -18.65 46.61
C ALA A 275 10.55 -18.93 46.80
N GLY A 276 10.19 -20.17 47.05
CA GLY A 276 8.85 -20.54 47.49
C GLY A 276 8.36 -19.49 48.47
N GLY A 277 7.09 -19.12 48.35
CA GLY A 277 6.56 -17.91 48.95
C GLY A 277 7.02 -17.63 50.36
N PRO A 278 6.99 -16.40 50.82
CA PRO A 278 7.53 -15.95 52.11
C PRO A 278 7.07 -16.77 53.30
N VAL A 279 5.94 -17.43 53.20
CA VAL A 279 5.46 -18.37 54.21
C VAL A 279 6.37 -19.61 54.31
N ALA A 280 6.98 -20.07 53.19
CA ALA A 280 7.91 -21.19 53.17
C ALA A 280 9.31 -20.78 53.65
N VAL A 281 9.68 -19.50 53.54
CA VAL A 281 10.99 -18.95 53.90
C VAL A 281 10.99 -18.29 55.30
N GLY A 282 9.81 -18.13 55.93
CA GLY A 282 9.68 -17.68 57.33
C GLY A 282 9.88 -16.18 57.58
N GLY A 283 9.77 -15.33 56.54
CA GLY A 283 10.11 -13.90 56.64
C GLY A 283 8.98 -12.90 56.50
N VAL A 284 7.79 -13.30 56.01
CA VAL A 284 6.72 -12.36 55.65
C VAL A 284 5.35 -12.84 56.11
N SER A 285 4.47 -11.94 56.49
CA SER A 285 3.12 -12.30 56.92
C SER A 285 2.26 -12.82 55.73
N VAL A 286 1.31 -13.73 56.06
CA VAL A 286 0.39 -14.30 55.05
C VAL A 286 -0.37 -13.18 54.27
N PHE A 287 -0.79 -12.13 54.98
CA PHE A 287 -1.47 -11.01 54.36
C PHE A 287 -0.59 -10.23 53.39
N GLU A 288 0.66 -10.01 53.81
CA GLU A 288 1.66 -9.36 52.93
C GLU A 288 1.91 -10.17 51.67
N PHE A 289 2.09 -11.48 51.78
CA PHE A 289 2.33 -12.35 50.64
C PHE A 289 1.11 -12.41 49.70
N ALA A 290 -0.09 -12.55 50.25
CA ALA A 290 -1.33 -12.51 49.46
C ALA A 290 -1.47 -11.18 48.70
N THR A 291 -1.05 -10.07 49.31
CA THR A 291 -1.03 -8.74 48.67
C THR A 291 -0.03 -8.67 47.52
N ILE A 292 1.15 -9.27 47.68
CA ILE A 292 2.18 -9.37 46.63
C ILE A 292 1.67 -10.20 45.45
N VAL A 293 1.07 -11.38 45.75
CA VAL A 293 0.47 -12.24 44.69
C VAL A 293 -0.61 -11.51 43.93
N PHE A 294 -1.50 -10.80 44.62
CA PHE A 294 -2.53 -9.98 44.01
C PHE A 294 -1.92 -8.90 43.10
N ALA A 295 -0.99 -8.11 43.63
CA ALA A 295 -0.36 -7.03 42.88
C ALA A 295 0.41 -7.55 41.66
N SER A 296 1.19 -8.64 41.81
CA SER A 296 1.91 -9.24 40.69
C SER A 296 0.98 -9.77 39.60
N SER A 297 -0.10 -10.45 40.01
CA SER A 297 -1.09 -11.00 39.07
C SER A 297 -1.82 -9.91 38.29
N VAL A 298 -2.17 -8.80 38.95
CA VAL A 298 -2.81 -7.65 38.30
C VAL A 298 -1.86 -6.97 37.32
N LEU A 299 -0.60 -6.78 37.72
CA LEU A 299 0.39 -6.06 36.90
C LEU A 299 0.80 -6.83 35.66
N ILE A 300 1.14 -8.11 35.80
CA ILE A 300 1.62 -8.91 34.66
C ILE A 300 0.51 -9.11 33.61
N ALA A 301 -0.71 -8.98 33.99
CA ALA A 301 -1.84 -9.16 33.11
C ALA A 301 -2.24 -7.90 32.31
N CYS A 302 -1.51 -6.79 32.48
CA CYS A 302 -1.73 -5.61 31.66
C CYS A 302 -1.50 -5.95 30.15
N PRO A 303 -2.51 -5.84 29.28
CA PRO A 303 -2.33 -6.13 27.87
C PRO A 303 -1.74 -4.94 27.08
N CYS A 304 -0.75 -4.23 27.66
CA CYS A 304 -0.20 -2.99 27.12
C CYS A 304 0.31 -3.17 25.68
N ALA A 305 1.04 -4.27 25.42
CA ALA A 305 1.58 -4.58 24.11
C ALA A 305 0.50 -4.99 23.08
N LEU A 306 -0.67 -5.47 23.54
CA LEU A 306 -1.77 -5.87 22.66
C LEU A 306 -2.35 -4.68 21.89
N GLY A 307 -2.51 -3.53 22.56
CA GLY A 307 -2.96 -2.29 21.92
C GLY A 307 -1.97 -1.72 20.88
N LEU A 308 -0.71 -2.18 20.89
CA LEU A 308 0.35 -1.78 19.96
C LEU A 308 0.51 -2.75 18.79
N ALA A 309 0.05 -3.99 18.95
CA ALA A 309 0.33 -5.07 18.02
C ALA A 309 -0.12 -4.77 16.60
N THR A 310 -1.31 -4.20 16.44
CA THR A 310 -1.90 -3.84 15.15
C THR A 310 -1.38 -2.49 14.64
N PRO A 311 -1.52 -1.35 15.37
CA PRO A 311 -1.15 -0.05 14.81
C PRO A 311 0.32 0.04 14.39
N ALA A 312 1.24 -0.57 15.16
CA ALA A 312 2.66 -0.54 14.82
C ALA A 312 2.98 -1.29 13.51
N ALA A 313 2.33 -2.42 13.27
CA ALA A 313 2.54 -3.19 12.05
C ALA A 313 1.84 -2.55 10.84
N THR A 314 0.59 -2.06 11.01
CA THR A 314 -0.16 -1.37 9.95
C THR A 314 0.57 -0.12 9.47
N MET A 315 1.09 0.70 10.41
CA MET A 315 1.84 1.90 10.09
C MET A 315 3.12 1.60 9.28
N VAL A 316 3.85 0.54 9.63
CA VAL A 316 5.01 0.12 8.83
C VAL A 316 4.56 -0.46 7.49
N GLY A 317 3.46 -1.21 7.45
CA GLY A 317 2.92 -1.80 6.22
C GLY A 317 2.46 -0.75 5.21
N THR A 318 1.70 0.27 5.66
CA THR A 318 1.27 1.38 4.79
C THR A 318 2.45 2.21 4.28
N THR A 319 3.44 2.47 5.15
CA THR A 319 4.69 3.14 4.74
C THR A 319 5.47 2.33 3.72
N LEU A 320 5.56 1.00 3.91
CA LEU A 320 6.23 0.10 2.97
C LEU A 320 5.48 0.07 1.63
N GLY A 321 4.14 0.09 1.67
CA GLY A 321 3.30 0.24 0.47
C GLY A 321 3.67 1.50 -0.30
N ALA A 322 3.62 2.66 0.34
CA ALA A 322 3.95 3.94 -0.27
C ALA A 322 5.36 3.98 -0.87
N GLN A 323 6.36 3.41 -0.18
CA GLN A 323 7.74 3.32 -0.68
C GLN A 323 7.89 2.39 -1.91
N ASN A 324 6.91 1.56 -2.19
CA ASN A 324 6.89 0.65 -3.35
C ASN A 324 5.79 1.04 -4.35
N GLY A 325 5.32 2.29 -4.33
CA GLY A 325 4.32 2.81 -5.25
C GLY A 325 2.90 2.25 -5.02
N VAL A 326 2.60 1.69 -3.84
CA VAL A 326 1.28 1.12 -3.50
C VAL A 326 0.67 1.89 -2.33
N LEU A 327 -0.39 2.64 -2.58
CA LEU A 327 -1.07 3.46 -1.59
C LEU A 327 -2.35 2.78 -1.11
N PHE A 328 -2.46 2.51 0.18
CA PHE A 328 -3.66 1.98 0.81
C PHE A 328 -4.43 3.11 1.51
N LYS A 329 -5.70 3.32 1.22
CA LYS A 329 -6.54 4.34 1.87
C LYS A 329 -6.99 4.00 3.29
N GLY A 330 -6.72 2.79 3.78
CA GLY A 330 -7.12 2.37 5.12
C GLY A 330 -6.32 1.19 5.65
N GLY A 331 -6.18 1.10 6.97
CA GLY A 331 -5.68 -0.10 7.63
C GLY A 331 -6.62 -1.30 7.46
N ASP A 332 -7.91 -1.03 7.31
CA ASP A 332 -8.94 -2.01 6.97
C ASP A 332 -8.78 -2.52 5.53
N VAL A 333 -8.43 -1.62 4.59
CA VAL A 333 -8.11 -2.00 3.22
C VAL A 333 -6.90 -2.93 3.17
N LEU A 334 -5.85 -2.59 3.93
CA LEU A 334 -4.65 -3.42 4.05
C LEU A 334 -4.97 -4.80 4.67
N GLU A 335 -6.01 -4.92 5.48
CA GLU A 335 -6.49 -6.22 5.98
C GLU A 335 -7.31 -6.95 4.92
N ARG A 336 -8.18 -6.26 4.17
CA ARG A 336 -9.05 -6.85 3.13
C ARG A 336 -8.26 -7.36 1.92
N ALA A 337 -7.26 -6.63 1.46
CA ALA A 337 -6.48 -6.98 0.27
C ALA A 337 -5.80 -8.36 0.34
N LYS A 338 -5.47 -8.84 1.55
CA LYS A 338 -4.98 -10.21 1.75
C LYS A 338 -6.03 -11.28 1.45
N ASP A 339 -7.29 -10.98 1.73
CA ASP A 339 -8.38 -11.95 1.65
C ASP A 339 -8.99 -12.06 0.24
N VAL A 340 -8.43 -11.32 -0.71
CA VAL A 340 -8.79 -11.37 -2.13
C VAL A 340 -8.54 -12.77 -2.69
N ASP A 341 -9.56 -13.36 -3.27
CA ASP A 341 -9.51 -14.67 -3.94
C ASP A 341 -9.66 -14.55 -5.46
N THR A 342 -10.12 -13.40 -5.95
CA THR A 342 -10.34 -13.13 -7.37
C THR A 342 -9.85 -11.72 -7.70
N VAL A 343 -9.01 -11.58 -8.74
CA VAL A 343 -8.63 -10.28 -9.30
C VAL A 343 -9.32 -10.12 -10.65
N VAL A 344 -10.01 -9.01 -10.81
CA VAL A 344 -10.75 -8.65 -12.02
C VAL A 344 -10.06 -7.44 -12.64
N PHE A 345 -9.43 -7.62 -13.78
CA PHE A 345 -8.79 -6.55 -14.52
C PHE A 345 -9.75 -5.94 -15.55
N ASP A 346 -9.78 -4.63 -15.64
CA ASP A 346 -10.19 -3.99 -16.90
C ASP A 346 -9.16 -4.31 -17.99
N LYS A 347 -9.56 -4.24 -19.26
CA LYS A 347 -8.63 -4.49 -20.37
C LYS A 347 -7.79 -3.24 -20.67
N THR A 348 -8.49 -2.17 -21.08
CA THR A 348 -7.91 -0.96 -21.68
C THR A 348 -7.17 -0.13 -20.63
N GLY A 349 -5.93 0.29 -20.92
CA GLY A 349 -5.13 1.05 -19.95
C GLY A 349 -4.63 0.25 -18.75
N THR A 350 -5.16 -0.95 -18.50
CA THR A 350 -4.81 -1.80 -17.34
C THR A 350 -3.96 -3.00 -17.74
N LEU A 351 -4.48 -3.94 -18.55
CA LEU A 351 -3.71 -5.06 -19.10
C LEU A 351 -2.99 -4.69 -20.39
N THR A 352 -3.51 -3.68 -21.08
CA THR A 352 -2.97 -3.11 -22.31
C THR A 352 -2.48 -1.68 -22.05
N LYS A 353 -1.74 -1.11 -22.99
CA LYS A 353 -1.20 0.26 -22.86
C LYS A 353 -2.27 1.34 -22.93
N GLY A 354 -3.49 1.03 -23.48
CA GLY A 354 -4.56 2.00 -23.68
C GLY A 354 -4.37 2.89 -24.91
N GLU A 355 -3.29 2.71 -25.62
CA GLU A 355 -2.94 3.42 -26.84
C GLU A 355 -2.95 2.45 -28.02
N MET A 356 -3.56 2.89 -29.13
CA MET A 356 -3.54 2.11 -30.37
C MET A 356 -2.18 2.26 -31.04
N GLU A 357 -1.58 1.14 -31.40
CA GLU A 357 -0.30 1.09 -32.14
C GLU A 357 -0.51 0.38 -33.46
N LEU A 358 0.14 0.87 -34.52
CA LEU A 358 0.20 0.18 -35.81
C LEU A 358 1.01 -1.11 -35.67
N THR A 359 0.36 -2.26 -35.92
CA THR A 359 0.99 -3.58 -35.71
C THR A 359 1.32 -4.31 -37.00
N ASP A 360 0.49 -4.17 -38.03
CA ASP A 360 0.67 -4.91 -39.29
C ASP A 360 0.34 -4.06 -40.50
N ILE A 361 1.10 -4.31 -41.56
CA ILE A 361 0.85 -3.79 -42.89
C ILE A 361 0.93 -4.98 -43.84
N VAL A 362 -0.12 -5.20 -44.62
CA VAL A 362 -0.15 -6.26 -45.63
C VAL A 362 -0.41 -5.65 -46.99
N VAL A 363 0.48 -5.88 -47.94
CA VAL A 363 0.37 -5.37 -49.31
C VAL A 363 -0.30 -6.41 -50.19
N PHE A 364 -1.16 -5.96 -51.11
CA PHE A 364 -1.79 -6.80 -52.13
C PHE A 364 -1.26 -6.42 -53.52
N ASP A 365 -1.00 -7.44 -54.36
CA ASP A 365 -0.64 -7.24 -55.77
C ASP A 365 -1.91 -6.94 -56.64
N GLY A 366 -1.69 -6.55 -57.89
CA GLY A 366 -2.77 -6.26 -58.85
C GLY A 366 -3.69 -7.46 -59.13
N ASP A 367 -3.34 -8.68 -58.75
CA ASP A 367 -4.16 -9.89 -58.82
C ASP A 367 -4.86 -10.20 -57.50
N GLY A 368 -4.68 -9.33 -56.46
CA GLY A 368 -5.32 -9.46 -55.14
C GLY A 368 -4.68 -10.55 -54.26
N GLN A 369 -3.43 -10.92 -54.48
CA GLN A 369 -2.71 -11.85 -53.62
C GLN A 369 -1.83 -11.08 -52.64
N PRO A 370 -1.74 -11.48 -51.37
CA PRO A 370 -0.81 -10.89 -50.42
C PRO A 370 0.62 -11.11 -50.86
N VAL A 371 1.41 -10.05 -50.96
CA VAL A 371 2.83 -10.10 -51.31
C VAL A 371 3.62 -10.59 -50.10
N ALA A 372 4.34 -11.71 -50.23
CA ALA A 372 5.18 -12.22 -49.16
C ALA A 372 6.42 -11.33 -48.94
N ASP A 373 6.82 -11.15 -47.67
CA ASP A 373 7.99 -10.39 -47.22
C ASP A 373 9.21 -10.51 -48.14
N GLY A 374 9.73 -9.38 -48.70
CA GLY A 374 10.98 -9.34 -49.40
C GLY A 374 11.08 -8.45 -50.66
N GLY A 375 10.14 -7.56 -50.92
CA GLY A 375 10.25 -6.60 -52.03
C GLY A 375 11.31 -5.53 -51.77
N ASN A 376 12.38 -5.52 -52.58
CA ASN A 376 13.48 -4.57 -52.47
C ASN A 376 13.01 -3.14 -52.79
N PRO A 377 13.33 -2.11 -51.99
CA PRO A 377 12.85 -0.74 -52.24
C PRO A 377 13.48 -0.17 -53.50
N ALA A 378 12.67 0.26 -54.45
CA ALA A 378 13.13 1.01 -55.60
C ALA A 378 13.44 2.45 -55.19
N THR A 379 14.72 2.79 -55.33
CA THR A 379 15.26 4.14 -55.19
C THR A 379 14.74 5.10 -56.27
N ASP A 380 14.45 6.31 -55.82
CA ASP A 380 14.53 7.60 -56.52
C ASP A 380 13.29 8.14 -57.27
N GLY A 381 12.81 9.24 -56.69
CA GLY A 381 12.32 10.45 -57.41
C GLY A 381 11.11 10.34 -58.32
N GLY A 382 9.91 10.48 -57.75
CA GLY A 382 8.82 11.22 -58.42
C GLY A 382 8.23 10.61 -59.68
N GLN A 383 7.26 9.78 -59.49
CA GLN A 383 6.04 9.45 -60.21
C GLN A 383 5.60 8.04 -59.80
N PHE A 384 4.41 7.96 -59.19
CA PHE A 384 3.87 6.66 -58.79
C PHE A 384 3.60 5.83 -60.03
N ALA A 385 4.32 4.70 -60.16
CA ALA A 385 4.07 3.72 -61.23
C ALA A 385 2.84 2.89 -60.85
N ALA A 386 2.10 2.42 -61.84
CA ALA A 386 0.90 1.60 -61.72
C ALA A 386 1.13 0.40 -60.78
N ALA A 387 0.08 -0.07 -60.11
CA ALA A 387 -0.03 -1.00 -58.99
C ALA A 387 0.84 -2.29 -58.98
N GLU A 388 1.81 -2.46 -59.81
CA GLU A 388 2.56 -3.72 -59.99
C GLU A 388 3.65 -3.98 -58.94
N GLN A 389 4.05 -3.04 -58.07
CA GLN A 389 5.03 -3.27 -56.96
C GLN A 389 4.97 -2.20 -55.87
N LEU A 390 3.83 -2.04 -55.16
CA LEU A 390 3.78 -1.22 -53.96
C LEU A 390 4.52 -1.91 -52.80
N SER A 391 5.23 -1.13 -52.00
CA SER A 391 5.85 -1.58 -50.76
C SER A 391 4.93 -1.37 -49.56
N GLU A 392 5.26 -1.95 -48.40
CA GLU A 392 4.56 -1.65 -47.13
C GLU A 392 4.60 -0.16 -46.82
N ASP A 393 5.73 0.51 -47.05
CA ASP A 393 5.90 1.93 -46.80
C ASP A 393 5.03 2.80 -47.75
N ASP A 394 4.72 2.33 -48.96
CA ASP A 394 3.80 3.04 -49.85
C ASP A 394 2.35 2.93 -49.38
N VAL A 395 1.91 1.72 -48.96
CA VAL A 395 0.57 1.50 -48.41
C VAL A 395 0.40 2.31 -47.13
N LEU A 396 1.41 2.27 -46.23
CA LEU A 396 1.38 3.05 -44.98
C LEU A 396 1.36 4.56 -45.27
N ARG A 397 2.14 5.03 -46.21
CA ARG A 397 2.15 6.45 -46.62
C ARG A 397 0.77 6.91 -47.10
N PHE A 398 0.11 6.12 -47.94
CA PHE A 398 -1.25 6.47 -48.41
C PHE A 398 -2.24 6.51 -47.25
N ALA A 399 -2.21 5.49 -46.35
CA ALA A 399 -3.08 5.45 -45.21
C ALA A 399 -2.80 6.62 -44.25
N ALA A 400 -1.51 6.90 -43.93
CA ALA A 400 -1.13 7.95 -42.99
C ALA A 400 -1.50 9.38 -43.51
N ILE A 401 -1.23 9.67 -44.81
CA ILE A 401 -1.62 10.96 -45.37
C ILE A 401 -3.15 11.10 -45.37
N ALA A 402 -3.89 10.05 -45.72
CA ALA A 402 -5.35 10.07 -45.70
C ALA A 402 -5.91 10.27 -44.26
N GLU A 403 -5.32 9.66 -43.26
CA GLU A 403 -5.75 9.73 -41.85
C GLU A 403 -5.18 10.96 -41.11
N SER A 404 -4.24 11.73 -41.67
CA SER A 404 -3.59 12.84 -40.98
C SER A 404 -4.54 13.96 -40.51
N ALA A 405 -5.69 14.11 -41.21
CA ALA A 405 -6.73 15.05 -40.81
C ALA A 405 -7.82 14.48 -39.89
N SER A 406 -7.68 13.20 -39.46
CA SER A 406 -8.62 12.52 -38.58
C SER A 406 -8.17 12.61 -37.13
N GLU A 407 -9.05 12.92 -36.19
CA GLU A 407 -8.77 12.90 -34.74
C GLU A 407 -9.01 11.52 -34.12
N HIS A 408 -9.34 10.51 -34.90
CA HIS A 408 -9.65 9.18 -34.40
C HIS A 408 -8.39 8.49 -33.84
N PRO A 409 -8.43 7.74 -32.72
CA PRO A 409 -7.26 7.05 -32.16
C PRO A 409 -6.55 6.11 -33.15
N LEU A 410 -7.31 5.39 -34.01
CA LEU A 410 -6.76 4.56 -35.09
C LEU A 410 -5.95 5.37 -36.10
N ALA A 411 -6.44 6.56 -36.44
CA ALA A 411 -5.76 7.46 -37.36
C ALA A 411 -4.40 7.91 -36.82
N ARG A 412 -4.38 8.28 -35.51
CA ARG A 412 -3.12 8.66 -34.85
C ARG A 412 -2.10 7.50 -34.88
N ALA A 413 -2.53 6.28 -34.57
CA ALA A 413 -1.67 5.10 -34.59
C ALA A 413 -1.02 4.87 -35.98
N ILE A 414 -1.79 5.04 -37.05
CA ILE A 414 -1.28 4.94 -38.43
C ILE A 414 -0.28 6.05 -38.75
N VAL A 415 -0.62 7.30 -38.38
CA VAL A 415 0.24 8.47 -38.63
C VAL A 415 1.55 8.36 -37.84
N ASP A 416 1.48 8.00 -36.58
CA ASP A 416 2.66 7.86 -35.72
C ASP A 416 3.51 6.67 -36.16
N GLY A 417 2.90 5.53 -36.50
CA GLY A 417 3.62 4.39 -37.08
C GLY A 417 4.31 4.70 -38.41
N ALA A 418 3.77 5.62 -39.22
CA ALA A 418 4.42 6.11 -40.42
C ALA A 418 5.63 7.01 -40.09
N ARG A 419 5.47 7.92 -39.13
CA ARG A 419 6.56 8.81 -38.68
C ARG A 419 7.71 8.01 -38.07
N ASP A 420 7.44 7.00 -37.28
CA ASP A 420 8.44 6.11 -36.68
C ASP A 420 9.28 5.36 -37.74
N ARG A 421 8.69 5.05 -38.88
CA ARG A 421 9.39 4.49 -40.04
C ARG A 421 10.11 5.56 -40.90
N GLY A 422 10.05 6.84 -40.49
CA GLY A 422 10.68 7.95 -41.22
C GLY A 422 9.94 8.38 -42.49
N ILE A 423 8.63 8.06 -42.59
CA ILE A 423 7.77 8.45 -43.69
C ILE A 423 7.26 9.88 -43.43
N ASP A 424 7.48 10.78 -44.38
CA ASP A 424 6.95 12.14 -44.33
C ASP A 424 5.45 12.13 -44.60
N VAL A 425 4.66 12.59 -43.64
CA VAL A 425 3.18 12.62 -43.70
C VAL A 425 2.73 14.06 -43.94
N ALA A 426 2.29 14.34 -45.16
CA ALA A 426 1.69 15.63 -45.52
C ALA A 426 0.18 15.61 -45.30
N ASP A 427 -0.44 16.80 -45.29
CA ASP A 427 -1.90 16.89 -45.28
C ASP A 427 -2.52 16.45 -46.60
N PRO A 428 -3.70 15.81 -46.60
CA PRO A 428 -4.41 15.47 -47.84
C PRO A 428 -4.98 16.72 -48.55
N ASP A 429 -5.12 16.65 -49.88
CA ASP A 429 -5.71 17.74 -50.68
C ASP A 429 -7.19 17.94 -50.37
N ASP A 430 -7.91 16.85 -50.04
CA ASP A 430 -9.34 16.84 -49.64
C ASP A 430 -9.58 15.65 -48.70
N PHE A 431 -10.51 15.80 -47.73
CA PHE A 431 -10.81 14.83 -46.70
C PHE A 431 -12.32 14.75 -46.41
N GLU A 432 -12.85 13.54 -46.39
CA GLU A 432 -14.24 13.26 -46.05
C GLU A 432 -14.31 12.08 -45.05
N ASN A 433 -14.82 12.34 -43.86
CA ASN A 433 -15.11 11.28 -42.88
C ASN A 433 -16.46 10.61 -43.21
N VAL A 434 -16.45 9.29 -43.43
CA VAL A 434 -17.65 8.47 -43.65
C VAL A 434 -18.03 7.78 -42.33
N PRO A 435 -18.99 8.31 -41.56
CA PRO A 435 -19.25 7.85 -40.18
C PRO A 435 -19.50 6.34 -40.08
N GLY A 436 -18.73 5.66 -39.24
CA GLY A 436 -18.82 4.22 -38.99
C GLY A 436 -18.26 3.32 -40.11
N HIS A 437 -17.62 3.90 -41.13
CA HIS A 437 -17.12 3.14 -42.29
C HIS A 437 -15.65 3.38 -42.60
N GLY A 438 -15.13 4.56 -42.32
CA GLY A 438 -13.73 4.95 -42.56
C GLY A 438 -13.67 6.36 -43.17
N ILE A 439 -12.62 6.61 -43.92
CA ILE A 439 -12.35 7.91 -44.55
C ILE A 439 -12.12 7.79 -46.04
N LYS A 440 -12.37 8.92 -46.72
CA LYS A 440 -12.02 9.15 -48.11
C LYS A 440 -11.16 10.41 -48.20
N ALA A 441 -10.03 10.33 -48.85
CA ALA A 441 -9.13 11.46 -49.01
C ALA A 441 -8.59 11.55 -50.44
N THR A 442 -8.14 12.74 -50.83
CA THR A 442 -7.38 12.95 -52.07
C THR A 442 -5.93 13.23 -51.73
N VAL A 443 -5.02 12.37 -52.23
CA VAL A 443 -3.58 12.45 -52.01
C VAL A 443 -2.87 12.58 -53.33
N SER A 444 -2.18 13.68 -53.56
CA SER A 444 -1.49 13.96 -54.83
C SER A 444 -2.40 13.80 -56.07
N ASN A 445 -3.64 14.26 -55.98
CA ASN A 445 -4.67 14.19 -57.02
C ASN A 445 -5.25 12.78 -57.28
N SER A 446 -4.95 11.78 -56.44
CA SER A 446 -5.48 10.41 -56.49
C SER A 446 -6.37 10.13 -55.27
N GLU A 447 -7.45 9.36 -55.47
CA GLU A 447 -8.37 8.99 -54.42
C GLU A 447 -7.79 7.87 -53.56
N VAL A 448 -7.80 8.06 -52.22
CA VAL A 448 -7.45 7.08 -51.21
C VAL A 448 -8.65 6.80 -50.31
N LEU A 449 -8.95 5.54 -50.08
CA LEU A 449 -9.96 5.10 -49.13
C LEU A 449 -9.27 4.26 -48.01
N VAL A 450 -9.57 4.60 -46.77
CA VAL A 450 -9.11 3.79 -45.60
C VAL A 450 -10.35 3.46 -44.77
N GLY A 451 -10.63 2.16 -44.57
CA GLY A 451 -11.78 1.79 -43.76
C GLY A 451 -12.22 0.32 -43.88
N ASN A 452 -13.49 0.09 -43.51
CA ASN A 452 -14.03 -1.26 -43.44
C ASN A 452 -14.49 -1.79 -44.83
N ARG A 453 -14.86 -3.08 -44.86
CA ARG A 453 -15.32 -3.79 -46.06
C ARG A 453 -16.53 -3.08 -46.74
N LYS A 454 -17.35 -2.37 -45.97
CA LYS A 454 -18.54 -1.68 -46.50
C LYS A 454 -18.16 -0.42 -47.27
N LEU A 455 -17.21 0.37 -46.75
CA LEU A 455 -16.70 1.56 -47.43
C LEU A 455 -16.23 1.22 -48.85
N LEU A 456 -15.42 0.18 -49.00
CA LEU A 456 -14.87 -0.23 -50.30
C LEU A 456 -15.99 -0.69 -51.25
N ARG A 457 -16.94 -1.51 -50.78
CA ARG A 457 -18.07 -1.97 -51.60
C ARG A 457 -18.94 -0.82 -52.08
N ASP A 458 -19.19 0.15 -51.22
CA ASP A 458 -20.01 1.34 -51.58
C ASP A 458 -19.33 2.19 -52.66
N HIS A 459 -17.98 2.09 -52.77
CA HIS A 459 -17.17 2.73 -53.84
C HIS A 459 -16.83 1.76 -55.00
N GLY A 460 -17.45 0.58 -55.04
CA GLY A 460 -17.31 -0.37 -56.16
C GLY A 460 -16.04 -1.21 -56.16
N ILE A 461 -15.29 -1.21 -55.04
CA ILE A 461 -14.05 -2.01 -54.87
C ILE A 461 -14.40 -3.32 -54.15
N ASP A 462 -13.94 -4.45 -54.68
CA ASP A 462 -14.16 -5.78 -54.07
C ASP A 462 -13.20 -6.03 -52.93
N PRO A 463 -13.66 -6.17 -51.66
CA PRO A 463 -12.80 -6.49 -50.52
C PRO A 463 -12.50 -7.99 -50.37
N ALA A 464 -13.06 -8.87 -51.22
CA ALA A 464 -12.93 -10.32 -51.10
C ALA A 464 -11.47 -10.81 -51.07
N PRO A 465 -10.51 -10.24 -51.83
CA PRO A 465 -9.10 -10.66 -51.77
C PRO A 465 -8.47 -10.53 -50.38
N ALA A 466 -8.86 -9.50 -49.61
CA ALA A 466 -8.32 -9.26 -48.26
C ALA A 466 -9.07 -10.01 -47.16
N GLN A 467 -10.11 -10.78 -47.47
CA GLN A 467 -10.97 -11.34 -46.44
C GLN A 467 -10.24 -12.27 -45.46
N GLU A 468 -9.39 -13.16 -45.96
CA GLU A 468 -8.61 -14.09 -45.13
C GLU A 468 -7.63 -13.34 -44.21
N THR A 469 -6.96 -12.33 -44.75
CA THR A 469 -6.04 -11.46 -43.98
C THR A 469 -6.79 -10.68 -42.90
N MET A 470 -7.91 -10.06 -43.24
CA MET A 470 -8.75 -9.34 -42.28
C MET A 470 -9.25 -10.26 -41.16
N GLU A 471 -9.78 -11.45 -41.51
CA GLU A 471 -10.25 -12.42 -40.53
C GLU A 471 -9.12 -12.94 -39.62
N ARG A 472 -7.92 -13.14 -40.15
CA ARG A 472 -6.73 -13.51 -39.36
C ARG A 472 -6.37 -12.42 -38.36
N LEU A 473 -6.24 -11.17 -38.81
CA LEU A 473 -5.89 -10.01 -37.96
C LEU A 473 -6.97 -9.74 -36.90
N GLU A 474 -8.26 -9.80 -37.30
CA GLU A 474 -9.39 -9.68 -36.37
C GLU A 474 -9.41 -10.81 -35.31
N ASN A 475 -9.03 -12.03 -35.68
CA ASN A 475 -8.89 -13.16 -34.73
C ASN A 475 -7.68 -13.00 -33.79
N GLU A 476 -6.67 -12.22 -34.20
CA GLU A 476 -5.53 -11.84 -33.35
C GLU A 476 -5.88 -10.67 -32.41
N GLY A 477 -7.12 -10.15 -32.44
CA GLY A 477 -7.58 -9.06 -31.58
C GLY A 477 -7.25 -7.66 -32.12
N LYS A 478 -6.87 -7.55 -33.40
CA LYS A 478 -6.47 -6.30 -34.05
C LYS A 478 -7.65 -5.66 -34.79
N THR A 479 -7.62 -4.34 -34.94
CA THR A 479 -8.54 -3.60 -35.79
C THR A 479 -7.93 -3.44 -37.16
N ALA A 480 -8.40 -4.21 -38.13
CA ALA A 480 -7.88 -4.19 -39.48
C ALA A 480 -8.69 -3.27 -40.38
N MET A 481 -8.01 -2.43 -41.18
CA MET A 481 -8.59 -1.48 -42.13
C MET A 481 -8.03 -1.73 -43.53
N LEU A 482 -8.91 -1.68 -44.51
CA LEU A 482 -8.57 -1.80 -45.92
C LEU A 482 -8.06 -0.47 -46.44
N VAL A 483 -7.02 -0.50 -47.24
CA VAL A 483 -6.46 0.64 -47.94
C VAL A 483 -6.69 0.45 -49.44
N ALA A 484 -7.37 1.40 -50.08
CA ALA A 484 -7.53 1.41 -51.52
C ALA A 484 -6.96 2.71 -52.10
N TYR A 485 -6.34 2.61 -53.28
CA TYR A 485 -5.72 3.69 -54.02
C TYR A 485 -6.19 3.64 -55.48
N GLU A 486 -6.65 4.76 -56.01
CA GLU A 486 -7.17 4.88 -57.42
C GLU A 486 -8.21 3.83 -57.80
N GLY A 487 -9.06 3.39 -56.84
CA GLY A 487 -10.11 2.41 -57.08
C GLY A 487 -9.68 0.95 -57.03
N GLU A 488 -8.43 0.66 -56.64
CA GLU A 488 -7.91 -0.69 -56.45
C GLU A 488 -7.56 -0.92 -54.98
N LEU A 489 -7.78 -2.17 -54.46
CA LEU A 489 -7.34 -2.58 -53.13
C LEU A 489 -5.83 -2.75 -53.14
N VAL A 490 -5.10 -1.97 -52.35
CA VAL A 490 -3.62 -1.99 -52.29
C VAL A 490 -3.07 -2.59 -51.00
N GLY A 491 -3.84 -2.63 -49.91
CA GLY A 491 -3.35 -3.20 -48.68
C GLY A 491 -4.36 -3.23 -47.54
N VAL A 492 -3.86 -3.74 -46.41
CA VAL A 492 -4.50 -3.74 -45.11
C VAL A 492 -3.52 -3.17 -44.10
N VAL A 493 -3.97 -2.24 -43.29
CA VAL A 493 -3.26 -1.79 -42.08
C VAL A 493 -4.04 -2.28 -40.86
N ALA A 494 -3.35 -2.65 -39.80
CA ALA A 494 -3.99 -3.10 -38.58
C ALA A 494 -3.33 -2.47 -37.35
N ASP A 495 -4.19 -2.00 -36.47
CA ASP A 495 -3.83 -1.40 -35.20
C ASP A 495 -4.34 -2.29 -34.05
N ALA A 496 -3.62 -2.30 -32.96
CA ALA A 496 -4.05 -2.96 -31.73
C ALA A 496 -3.64 -2.16 -30.50
N ASP A 497 -4.44 -2.30 -29.45
CA ASP A 497 -4.04 -1.91 -28.11
C ASP A 497 -3.12 -3.00 -27.56
N THR A 498 -1.84 -2.70 -27.48
CA THR A 498 -0.79 -3.70 -27.18
C THR A 498 -0.83 -4.11 -25.72
N VAL A 499 -0.71 -5.42 -25.48
CA VAL A 499 -0.63 -6.01 -24.14
C VAL A 499 0.68 -5.62 -23.47
N LYS A 500 0.61 -5.13 -22.21
CA LYS A 500 1.79 -4.88 -21.38
C LYS A 500 2.52 -6.20 -21.12
N GLU A 501 3.84 -6.21 -21.23
CA GLU A 501 4.63 -7.42 -20.95
C GLU A 501 4.48 -7.83 -19.47
N SER A 502 4.43 -6.87 -18.57
CA SER A 502 4.19 -7.06 -17.13
C SER A 502 2.81 -7.65 -16.80
N ALA A 503 1.80 -7.51 -17.69
CA ALA A 503 0.48 -8.12 -17.47
C ALA A 503 0.54 -9.65 -17.44
N LYS A 504 1.37 -10.27 -18.29
CA LYS A 504 1.59 -11.73 -18.30
C LYS A 504 2.21 -12.20 -16.98
N ASP A 505 3.19 -11.46 -16.50
CA ASP A 505 3.87 -11.75 -15.24
C ASP A 505 2.92 -11.58 -14.05
N ALA A 506 2.08 -10.54 -14.05
CA ALA A 506 1.07 -10.32 -13.02
C ALA A 506 0.07 -11.47 -12.95
N VAL A 507 -0.51 -11.86 -14.09
CA VAL A 507 -1.46 -12.98 -14.18
C VAL A 507 -0.84 -14.29 -13.72
N SER A 508 0.39 -14.59 -14.17
CA SER A 508 1.12 -15.80 -13.75
C SER A 508 1.35 -15.84 -12.24
N GLN A 509 1.84 -14.74 -11.64
CA GLN A 509 2.10 -14.66 -10.21
C GLN A 509 0.82 -14.74 -9.37
N LEU A 510 -0.30 -14.17 -9.83
CA LEU A 510 -1.60 -14.28 -9.16
C LEU A 510 -2.10 -15.73 -9.18
N LYS A 511 -2.05 -16.40 -10.32
CA LYS A 511 -2.42 -17.83 -10.46
C LYS A 511 -1.55 -18.74 -9.60
N GLU A 512 -0.23 -18.51 -9.54
CA GLU A 512 0.68 -19.25 -8.65
C GLU A 512 0.33 -19.09 -7.16
N ARG A 513 -0.26 -17.98 -6.78
CA ARG A 513 -0.76 -17.72 -5.42
C ARG A 513 -2.15 -18.34 -5.17
N GLY A 514 -2.78 -18.95 -6.17
CA GLY A 514 -4.12 -19.50 -6.08
C GLY A 514 -5.22 -18.44 -6.11
N VAL A 515 -4.95 -17.28 -6.69
CA VAL A 515 -5.93 -16.21 -6.93
C VAL A 515 -6.49 -16.39 -8.32
N ASP A 516 -7.82 -16.42 -8.45
CA ASP A 516 -8.49 -16.48 -9.74
C ASP A 516 -8.31 -15.12 -10.46
N VAL A 517 -8.05 -15.17 -11.77
CA VAL A 517 -7.89 -13.96 -12.58
C VAL A 517 -8.99 -13.90 -13.63
N MET A 518 -9.68 -12.76 -13.68
CA MET A 518 -10.76 -12.48 -14.62
C MET A 518 -10.46 -11.18 -15.38
N MET A 519 -11.09 -11.00 -16.53
CA MET A 519 -11.04 -9.77 -17.32
C MET A 519 -12.46 -9.28 -17.63
N ILE A 520 -12.67 -7.96 -17.51
CA ILE A 520 -13.89 -7.28 -17.94
C ILE A 520 -13.52 -6.27 -19.03
N THR A 521 -14.31 -6.18 -20.10
CA THR A 521 -14.10 -5.23 -21.19
C THR A 521 -15.38 -4.92 -21.94
N GLY A 522 -15.48 -3.72 -22.52
CA GLY A 522 -16.53 -3.35 -23.48
C GLY A 522 -16.32 -3.89 -24.89
N ASP A 523 -15.15 -4.48 -25.17
CA ASP A 523 -14.83 -5.07 -26.47
C ASP A 523 -15.71 -6.28 -26.80
N ASN A 524 -15.78 -6.60 -28.10
CA ASN A 524 -16.44 -7.82 -28.55
C ASN A 524 -15.73 -9.09 -28.00
N GLU A 525 -16.50 -10.17 -27.89
CA GLU A 525 -16.03 -11.44 -27.28
C GLU A 525 -14.78 -12.00 -27.96
N ARG A 526 -14.59 -11.82 -29.26
CA ARG A 526 -13.44 -12.35 -30.02
C ARG A 526 -12.15 -11.63 -29.62
N THR A 527 -12.14 -10.30 -29.65
CA THR A 527 -11.00 -9.47 -29.26
C THR A 527 -10.65 -9.70 -27.79
N ALA A 528 -11.66 -9.75 -26.91
CA ALA A 528 -11.47 -9.98 -25.49
C ALA A 528 -10.79 -11.33 -25.21
N ARG A 529 -11.20 -12.40 -25.88
CA ARG A 529 -10.58 -13.73 -25.75
C ARG A 529 -9.14 -13.77 -26.26
N ALA A 530 -8.86 -13.08 -27.38
CA ALA A 530 -7.52 -13.01 -27.93
C ALA A 530 -6.52 -12.34 -26.94
N VAL A 531 -6.93 -11.22 -26.35
CA VAL A 531 -6.13 -10.54 -25.30
C VAL A 531 -5.98 -11.44 -24.06
N ALA A 532 -7.06 -12.07 -23.61
CA ALA A 532 -7.04 -12.96 -22.45
C ALA A 532 -6.04 -14.13 -22.63
N GLU A 533 -6.03 -14.77 -23.80
CA GLU A 533 -5.06 -15.82 -24.14
C GLU A 533 -3.63 -15.30 -24.10
N GLN A 534 -3.38 -14.10 -24.63
CA GLN A 534 -2.04 -13.49 -24.64
C GLN A 534 -1.49 -13.25 -23.24
N VAL A 535 -2.34 -12.83 -22.27
CA VAL A 535 -1.93 -12.60 -20.88
C VAL A 535 -2.04 -13.86 -20.01
N GLY A 536 -2.61 -14.96 -20.54
CA GLY A 536 -2.76 -16.21 -19.82
C GLY A 536 -4.01 -16.28 -18.94
N ILE A 537 -5.05 -15.48 -19.20
CA ILE A 537 -6.37 -15.57 -18.54
C ILE A 537 -7.20 -16.62 -19.28
N ASP A 538 -7.89 -17.49 -18.54
CA ASP A 538 -8.73 -18.52 -19.12
C ASP A 538 -9.96 -17.90 -19.84
N PRO A 539 -10.32 -18.32 -21.06
CA PRO A 539 -11.43 -17.73 -21.82
C PRO A 539 -12.78 -17.73 -21.09
N GLU A 540 -12.98 -18.67 -20.15
CA GLU A 540 -14.19 -18.75 -19.32
C GLU A 540 -14.28 -17.62 -18.28
N ASN A 541 -13.13 -16.98 -17.96
CA ASN A 541 -13.01 -15.90 -17.02
C ASN A 541 -13.08 -14.51 -17.69
N VAL A 542 -13.51 -14.45 -18.94
CA VAL A 542 -13.67 -13.19 -19.69
C VAL A 542 -15.14 -12.75 -19.67
N ARG A 543 -15.35 -11.48 -19.35
CA ARG A 543 -16.63 -10.76 -19.49
C ARG A 543 -16.47 -9.70 -20.56
N ALA A 544 -16.92 -10.03 -21.77
CA ALA A 544 -16.89 -9.14 -22.94
C ALA A 544 -18.22 -8.40 -23.11
N GLU A 545 -18.23 -7.37 -23.94
CA GLU A 545 -19.40 -6.54 -24.29
C GLU A 545 -20.11 -5.92 -23.08
N VAL A 546 -19.34 -5.65 -21.99
CA VAL A 546 -19.86 -5.02 -20.78
C VAL A 546 -19.81 -3.50 -20.95
N LEU A 547 -20.98 -2.86 -20.93
CA LEU A 547 -21.07 -1.41 -21.01
C LEU A 547 -20.48 -0.76 -19.75
N PRO A 548 -19.96 0.48 -19.82
CA PRO A 548 -19.41 1.18 -18.67
C PRO A 548 -20.37 1.23 -17.46
N GLU A 549 -21.66 1.45 -17.72
CA GLU A 549 -22.73 1.49 -16.72
C GLU A 549 -23.01 0.11 -16.07
N ASP A 550 -22.72 -0.99 -16.76
CA ASP A 550 -22.97 -2.35 -16.30
C ASP A 550 -21.73 -2.99 -15.62
N LYS A 551 -20.56 -2.32 -15.64
CA LYS A 551 -19.34 -2.86 -15.02
C LYS A 551 -19.50 -3.10 -13.52
N SER A 552 -20.23 -2.23 -12.81
CA SER A 552 -20.52 -2.40 -11.39
C SER A 552 -21.34 -3.67 -11.13
N ASP A 553 -22.40 -3.89 -11.90
CA ASP A 553 -23.27 -5.07 -11.77
C ASP A 553 -22.50 -6.36 -12.10
N ALA A 554 -21.59 -6.31 -13.08
CA ALA A 554 -20.71 -7.42 -13.42
C ALA A 554 -19.78 -7.80 -12.25
N VAL A 555 -19.17 -6.81 -11.56
CA VAL A 555 -18.34 -7.05 -10.36
C VAL A 555 -19.19 -7.57 -9.20
N GLU A 556 -20.36 -6.99 -8.93
CA GLU A 556 -21.28 -7.49 -7.90
C GLU A 556 -21.67 -8.94 -8.16
N SER A 557 -22.00 -9.29 -9.42
CA SER A 557 -22.35 -10.68 -9.79
C SER A 557 -21.23 -11.68 -9.55
N ILE A 558 -19.97 -11.25 -9.69
CA ILE A 558 -18.80 -12.08 -9.36
C ILE A 558 -18.75 -12.34 -7.84
N GLN A 559 -19.13 -11.35 -7.05
CA GLN A 559 -19.10 -11.40 -5.58
C GLN A 559 -20.32 -12.13 -4.97
N ASP A 560 -21.42 -12.30 -5.68
CA ASP A 560 -22.66 -12.97 -5.20
C ASP A 560 -22.43 -14.39 -4.66
N GLY A 561 -21.41 -15.08 -5.17
CA GLY A 561 -20.99 -16.41 -4.68
C GLY A 561 -20.15 -16.37 -3.39
N GLY A 562 -19.97 -15.21 -2.76
CA GLY A 562 -19.10 -15.01 -1.59
C GLY A 562 -17.63 -14.83 -1.96
N ARG A 563 -17.31 -14.62 -3.23
CA ARG A 563 -15.97 -14.28 -3.70
C ARG A 563 -15.58 -12.89 -3.25
N LYS A 564 -14.30 -12.71 -2.99
CA LYS A 564 -13.71 -11.43 -2.60
C LYS A 564 -12.93 -10.86 -3.77
N ALA A 565 -13.61 -10.08 -4.61
CA ALA A 565 -13.04 -9.56 -5.83
C ALA A 565 -12.25 -8.26 -5.59
N MET A 566 -11.03 -8.22 -6.13
CA MET A 566 -10.29 -6.97 -6.32
C MET A 566 -10.51 -6.52 -7.76
N MET A 567 -11.16 -5.37 -7.96
CA MET A 567 -11.29 -4.76 -9.28
C MET A 567 -10.11 -3.83 -9.52
N VAL A 568 -9.49 -3.94 -10.70
CA VAL A 568 -8.35 -3.13 -11.12
C VAL A 568 -8.72 -2.41 -12.41
N GLY A 569 -8.62 -1.09 -12.42
CA GLY A 569 -8.94 -0.23 -13.56
C GLY A 569 -8.27 1.14 -13.45
N ASP A 570 -8.26 1.90 -14.54
CA ASP A 570 -7.58 3.20 -14.66
C ASP A 570 -8.53 4.39 -14.91
N GLY A 571 -9.73 4.14 -15.42
CA GLY A 571 -10.61 5.14 -15.98
C GLY A 571 -11.75 5.63 -15.07
N VAL A 572 -12.35 6.77 -15.50
CA VAL A 572 -13.61 7.29 -14.93
C VAL A 572 -14.73 6.25 -15.02
N ASN A 573 -14.74 5.47 -16.10
CA ASN A 573 -15.74 4.44 -16.37
C ASN A 573 -15.69 3.29 -15.38
N ASP A 574 -14.54 3.08 -14.72
CA ASP A 574 -14.34 2.01 -13.75
C ASP A 574 -14.68 2.42 -12.32
N ALA A 575 -14.80 3.72 -12.03
CA ALA A 575 -15.03 4.23 -10.69
C ALA A 575 -16.24 3.58 -9.97
N PRO A 576 -17.42 3.36 -10.61
CA PRO A 576 -18.52 2.63 -9.99
C PRO A 576 -18.14 1.17 -9.65
N ALA A 577 -17.42 0.49 -10.54
CA ALA A 577 -16.98 -0.88 -10.35
C ALA A 577 -15.91 -1.01 -9.24
N LEU A 578 -14.98 -0.03 -9.17
CA LEU A 578 -14.00 0.07 -8.08
C LEU A 578 -14.68 0.26 -6.73
N ALA A 579 -15.73 1.10 -6.67
CA ALA A 579 -16.45 1.40 -5.43
C ALA A 579 -17.24 0.21 -4.86
N VAL A 580 -17.78 -0.69 -5.72
CA VAL A 580 -18.56 -1.86 -5.29
C VAL A 580 -17.71 -3.10 -5.07
N ALA A 581 -16.47 -3.12 -5.55
CA ALA A 581 -15.55 -4.22 -5.36
C ALA A 581 -15.20 -4.44 -3.88
N TYR A 582 -14.88 -5.68 -3.50
CA TYR A 582 -14.36 -5.97 -2.16
C TYR A 582 -13.08 -5.18 -1.86
N VAL A 583 -12.24 -4.97 -2.87
CA VAL A 583 -11.13 -4.01 -2.88
C VAL A 583 -11.08 -3.36 -4.26
N GLY A 584 -11.31 -2.05 -4.35
CA GLY A 584 -11.10 -1.27 -5.57
C GLY A 584 -9.65 -0.84 -5.68
N THR A 585 -9.04 -1.01 -6.84
CA THR A 585 -7.63 -0.66 -7.10
C THR A 585 -7.52 0.17 -8.37
N ALA A 586 -7.09 1.42 -8.26
CA ALA A 586 -6.75 2.27 -9.40
C ALA A 586 -5.29 2.05 -9.80
N ILE A 587 -5.01 1.98 -11.10
CA ILE A 587 -3.67 1.73 -11.64
C ILE A 587 -3.16 2.94 -12.44
N GLY A 588 -1.87 3.25 -12.31
CA GLY A 588 -1.15 4.26 -13.07
C GLY A 588 -1.67 5.68 -12.86
N SER A 589 -1.63 6.48 -13.91
CA SER A 589 -2.15 7.84 -13.99
C SER A 589 -3.68 7.87 -14.07
N GLY A 590 -4.34 6.94 -13.39
CA GLY A 590 -5.80 6.85 -13.33
C GLY A 590 -6.42 8.21 -13.01
N THR A 591 -7.58 8.49 -13.59
CA THR A 591 -8.28 9.77 -13.38
C THR A 591 -8.52 10.03 -11.90
N ASP A 592 -8.55 11.29 -11.48
CA ASP A 592 -8.83 11.70 -10.10
C ASP A 592 -10.09 11.01 -9.55
N VAL A 593 -11.10 10.77 -10.40
CA VAL A 593 -12.35 10.08 -10.03
C VAL A 593 -12.11 8.59 -9.70
N ALA A 594 -11.29 7.90 -10.49
CA ALA A 594 -10.93 6.50 -10.22
C ALA A 594 -10.08 6.38 -8.96
N ILE A 595 -9.11 7.29 -8.80
CA ILE A 595 -8.29 7.37 -7.59
C ILE A 595 -9.16 7.62 -6.36
N GLU A 596 -10.14 8.54 -6.43
CA GLU A 596 -11.03 8.82 -5.29
C GLU A 596 -11.94 7.63 -4.96
N ALA A 597 -12.42 6.88 -5.94
CA ALA A 597 -13.28 5.71 -5.75
C ALA A 597 -12.53 4.48 -5.22
N ALA A 598 -11.24 4.33 -5.55
CA ALA A 598 -10.45 3.15 -5.22
C ALA A 598 -10.07 3.10 -3.73
N ASP A 599 -9.90 1.89 -3.21
CA ASP A 599 -9.33 1.58 -1.89
C ASP A 599 -7.78 1.56 -1.91
N VAL A 600 -7.20 1.15 -3.05
CA VAL A 600 -5.76 1.08 -3.30
C VAL A 600 -5.44 1.87 -4.55
N THR A 601 -4.38 2.66 -4.52
CA THR A 601 -3.86 3.35 -5.71
C THR A 601 -2.45 2.84 -5.99
N LEU A 602 -2.22 2.39 -7.22
CA LEU A 602 -0.90 2.01 -7.72
C LEU A 602 -0.34 3.21 -8.46
N MET A 603 0.82 3.71 -8.03
CA MET A 603 1.43 4.92 -8.59
C MET A 603 2.04 4.68 -9.97
N ARG A 604 2.23 3.43 -10.34
CA ARG A 604 2.76 3.03 -11.65
C ARG A 604 1.70 2.37 -12.47
N ASP A 605 1.86 2.49 -13.77
CA ASP A 605 1.03 1.79 -14.74
C ASP A 605 1.52 0.35 -14.98
N ASP A 606 1.73 -0.41 -13.89
CA ASP A 606 2.25 -1.77 -13.90
C ASP A 606 1.33 -2.76 -13.17
N PRO A 607 0.68 -3.70 -13.88
CA PRO A 607 -0.16 -4.74 -13.28
C PRO A 607 0.52 -5.61 -12.21
N VAL A 608 1.85 -5.73 -12.23
CA VAL A 608 2.61 -6.47 -11.20
C VAL A 608 2.47 -5.84 -9.82
N ASP A 609 2.18 -4.55 -9.73
CA ASP A 609 1.98 -3.87 -8.46
C ASP A 609 0.73 -4.32 -7.71
N VAL A 610 -0.25 -4.90 -8.40
CA VAL A 610 -1.38 -5.61 -7.78
C VAL A 610 -0.87 -6.79 -6.91
N VAL A 611 0.11 -7.54 -7.42
CA VAL A 611 0.75 -8.63 -6.67
C VAL A 611 1.52 -8.09 -5.46
N LYS A 612 2.21 -6.94 -5.63
CA LYS A 612 2.92 -6.28 -4.52
C LYS A 612 1.94 -5.81 -3.44
N ALA A 613 0.77 -5.26 -3.83
CA ALA A 613 -0.27 -4.86 -2.89
C ALA A 613 -0.74 -6.04 -2.02
N ILE A 614 -1.05 -7.17 -2.63
CA ILE A 614 -1.46 -8.39 -1.93
C ILE A 614 -0.33 -8.91 -1.02
N ARG A 615 0.93 -8.91 -1.48
CA ARG A 615 2.10 -9.35 -0.69
C ARG A 615 2.35 -8.47 0.54
N ILE A 616 2.24 -7.16 0.39
CA ILE A 616 2.40 -6.21 1.50
C ILE A 616 1.29 -6.42 2.54
N SER A 617 0.06 -6.63 2.08
CA SER A 617 -1.09 -6.95 2.93
C SER A 617 -0.85 -8.25 3.72
N ASP A 618 -0.49 -9.34 3.05
CA ASP A 618 -0.14 -10.63 3.67
C ASP A 618 0.96 -10.50 4.73
N ALA A 619 2.03 -9.82 4.37
CA ALA A 619 3.19 -9.61 5.24
C ALA A 619 2.82 -8.79 6.49
N THR A 620 2.00 -7.75 6.32
CA THR A 620 1.54 -6.90 7.42
C THR A 620 0.68 -7.68 8.40
N LEU A 621 -0.28 -8.47 7.90
CA LEU A 621 -1.11 -9.32 8.75
C LEU A 621 -0.31 -10.42 9.46
N ALA A 622 0.68 -11.01 8.80
CA ALA A 622 1.61 -11.93 9.43
C ALA A 622 2.37 -11.25 10.58
N LYS A 623 2.78 -10.00 10.41
CA LYS A 623 3.40 -9.18 11.46
C LYS A 623 2.45 -8.87 12.61
N ILE A 624 1.21 -8.50 12.32
CA ILE A 624 0.18 -8.29 13.35
C ILE A 624 0.01 -9.58 14.19
N LYS A 625 -0.14 -10.74 13.54
CA LYS A 625 -0.26 -12.03 14.23
C LYS A 625 0.96 -12.35 15.10
N GLN A 626 2.18 -12.08 14.60
CA GLN A 626 3.41 -12.23 15.40
C GLN A 626 3.42 -11.32 16.62
N ASN A 627 3.02 -10.05 16.44
CA ASN A 627 2.93 -9.08 17.53
C ASN A 627 1.92 -9.53 18.58
N LEU A 628 0.77 -10.08 18.18
CA LEU A 628 -0.23 -10.63 19.08
C LEU A 628 0.33 -11.83 19.88
N VAL A 629 1.11 -12.71 19.23
CA VAL A 629 1.78 -13.83 19.91
C VAL A 629 2.76 -13.30 20.95
N TRP A 630 3.57 -12.29 20.63
CA TRP A 630 4.46 -11.68 21.62
C TRP A 630 3.69 -11.03 22.77
N ALA A 631 2.66 -10.23 22.45
CA ALA A 631 1.87 -9.51 23.46
C ALA A 631 1.15 -10.46 24.43
N LEU A 632 0.55 -11.54 23.93
CA LEU A 632 -0.17 -12.52 24.75
C LEU A 632 0.75 -13.56 25.39
N GLY A 633 1.87 -13.89 24.76
CA GLY A 633 2.79 -14.90 25.23
C GLY A 633 3.38 -14.59 26.60
N TYR A 634 3.77 -13.33 26.82
CA TYR A 634 4.25 -12.88 28.14
C TYR A 634 3.17 -13.06 29.22
N ASN A 635 1.93 -12.65 28.93
CA ASN A 635 0.84 -12.76 29.89
C ASN A 635 0.50 -14.23 30.18
N THR A 636 0.39 -15.06 29.13
CA THR A 636 0.05 -16.49 29.27
C THR A 636 1.11 -17.25 30.09
N ALA A 637 2.39 -16.94 29.88
CA ALA A 637 3.47 -17.59 30.62
C ALA A 637 3.60 -17.10 32.06
N MET A 638 3.38 -15.81 32.30
CA MET A 638 3.70 -15.20 33.59
C MET A 638 2.52 -15.12 34.57
N ILE A 639 1.25 -15.11 34.10
CA ILE A 639 0.08 -15.10 34.99
C ILE A 639 0.07 -16.32 35.94
N PRO A 640 0.31 -17.56 35.50
CA PRO A 640 0.40 -18.71 36.41
C PRO A 640 1.52 -18.56 37.45
N LEU A 641 2.68 -18.02 37.03
CA LEU A 641 3.81 -17.79 37.95
C LEU A 641 3.47 -16.75 39.03
N ALA A 642 2.80 -15.65 38.62
CA ALA A 642 2.32 -14.64 39.57
C ALA A 642 1.29 -15.22 40.55
N SER A 643 0.33 -16.01 40.05
CA SER A 643 -0.70 -16.67 40.85
C SER A 643 -0.13 -17.65 41.88
N LEU A 644 0.94 -18.34 41.53
CA LEU A 644 1.69 -19.24 42.44
C LEU A 644 2.65 -18.50 43.37
N GLY A 645 2.72 -17.17 43.35
CA GLY A 645 3.62 -16.39 44.18
C GLY A 645 5.09 -16.43 43.77
N LEU A 646 5.37 -16.89 42.56
CA LEU A 646 6.71 -17.03 41.97
C LEU A 646 7.21 -15.78 41.25
N LEU A 647 6.38 -14.74 41.11
CA LEU A 647 6.71 -13.52 40.39
C LEU A 647 6.57 -12.30 41.31
N GLN A 648 7.61 -11.52 41.44
CA GLN A 648 7.56 -10.26 42.18
C GLN A 648 6.95 -9.14 41.29
N PRO A 649 6.21 -8.16 41.87
CA PRO A 649 5.55 -7.07 41.13
C PRO A 649 6.52 -6.27 40.24
N VAL A 650 7.74 -6.01 40.67
CA VAL A 650 8.76 -5.30 39.91
C VAL A 650 9.17 -6.10 38.66
N LEU A 651 9.37 -7.42 38.81
CA LEU A 651 9.71 -8.29 37.66
C LEU A 651 8.54 -8.39 36.68
N ALA A 652 7.28 -8.37 37.18
CA ALA A 652 6.11 -8.29 36.34
C ALA A 652 6.10 -7.00 35.49
N ALA A 653 6.39 -5.84 36.08
CA ALA A 653 6.46 -4.56 35.38
C ALA A 653 7.60 -4.54 34.33
N VAL A 654 8.76 -5.10 34.65
CA VAL A 654 9.90 -5.25 33.71
C VAL A 654 9.50 -6.14 32.54
N ALA A 655 8.88 -7.29 32.77
CA ALA A 655 8.44 -8.22 31.73
C ALA A 655 7.41 -7.55 30.78
N MET A 656 6.51 -6.72 31.34
CA MET A 656 5.56 -5.94 30.53
C MET A 656 6.23 -4.90 29.65
N ALA A 657 7.25 -4.18 30.16
CA ALA A 657 8.03 -3.26 29.33
C ALA A 657 8.76 -4.00 28.20
N PHE A 658 9.33 -5.17 28.47
CA PHE A 658 9.95 -6.01 27.43
C PHE A 658 8.94 -6.53 26.39
N SER A 659 7.71 -6.84 26.79
CA SER A 659 6.65 -7.22 25.88
C SER A 659 6.38 -6.12 24.84
N SER A 660 6.24 -4.86 25.27
CA SER A 660 6.06 -3.71 24.39
C SER A 660 7.27 -3.50 23.47
N VAL A 661 8.50 -3.59 24.01
CA VAL A 661 9.73 -3.48 23.22
C VAL A 661 9.82 -4.60 22.18
N SER A 662 9.41 -5.83 22.52
CA SER A 662 9.41 -6.95 21.58
C SER A 662 8.47 -6.72 20.40
N VAL A 663 7.24 -6.24 20.64
CA VAL A 663 6.26 -5.90 19.62
C VAL A 663 6.76 -4.79 18.71
N LEU A 664 7.29 -3.71 19.29
CA LEU A 664 7.83 -2.58 18.52
C LEU A 664 9.03 -2.97 17.66
N SER A 665 9.99 -3.70 18.26
CA SER A 665 11.17 -4.19 17.55
C SER A 665 10.79 -5.11 16.38
N ASN A 666 9.82 -6.00 16.59
CA ASN A 666 9.32 -6.88 15.55
C ASN A 666 8.67 -6.09 14.40
N SER A 667 7.89 -5.04 14.72
CA SER A 667 7.30 -4.15 13.71
C SER A 667 8.35 -3.33 12.96
N LEU A 668 9.37 -2.79 13.65
CA LEU A 668 10.44 -2.03 13.00
C LEU A 668 11.32 -2.91 12.09
N LEU A 669 11.53 -4.17 12.45
CA LEU A 669 12.24 -5.12 11.57
C LEU A 669 11.51 -5.39 10.26
N PHE A 670 10.20 -5.16 10.22
CA PHE A 670 9.40 -5.32 9.02
C PHE A 670 9.78 -4.31 7.91
N ARG A 671 10.32 -3.15 8.22
CA ARG A 671 10.85 -2.17 7.24
C ARG A 671 11.89 -2.76 6.27
N ARG A 672 12.48 -3.91 6.58
CA ARG A 672 13.50 -4.57 5.75
C ARG A 672 12.90 -5.55 4.74
N TYR A 673 11.60 -5.69 4.72
CA TYR A 673 10.91 -6.55 3.76
C TYR A 673 10.78 -5.82 2.44
N THR A 674 11.03 -6.54 1.33
CA THR A 674 10.75 -6.09 -0.04
C THR A 674 9.64 -6.97 -0.63
N PRO A 675 8.63 -6.39 -1.32
CA PRO A 675 7.48 -7.14 -1.80
C PRO A 675 7.72 -7.96 -3.08
N ASP A 676 8.98 -8.13 -3.49
CA ASP A 676 9.39 -8.95 -4.64
C ASP A 676 9.16 -10.45 -4.40
N HIS A 677 9.01 -10.85 -3.14
CA HIS A 677 8.80 -12.24 -2.72
C HIS A 677 7.84 -12.34 -1.54
N ASP A 678 7.26 -13.53 -1.38
CA ASP A 678 6.34 -13.79 -0.26
C ASP A 678 7.04 -13.70 1.09
N TYR A 679 6.37 -13.09 2.06
CA TYR A 679 6.87 -12.96 3.41
C TYR A 679 6.96 -14.32 4.11
N LYS A 680 8.17 -14.74 4.52
CA LYS A 680 8.41 -15.97 5.27
C LYS A 680 8.83 -15.68 6.70
N LEU A 681 8.15 -16.25 7.68
CA LEU A 681 8.31 -16.02 9.12
C LEU A 681 9.75 -16.18 9.62
N LEU A 682 10.55 -17.05 9.01
CA LEU A 682 11.93 -17.40 9.38
C LEU A 682 12.88 -17.40 8.16
N GLY A 683 12.57 -16.65 7.12
CA GLY A 683 13.32 -16.67 5.85
C GLY A 683 14.82 -16.29 5.95
N ARG A 684 15.27 -15.85 7.13
CA ARG A 684 16.69 -15.51 7.39
C ARG A 684 17.53 -16.66 7.99
N PHE A 685 16.90 -17.80 8.27
CA PHE A 685 17.59 -18.96 8.89
C PHE A 685 17.70 -20.17 7.93
N ARG A 686 17.57 -19.93 6.61
CA ARG A 686 17.89 -20.92 5.59
C ARG A 686 18.90 -20.38 4.61
#